data_cbaaf774011a682411d94599ca1f28d0
#
_entry.id   cbaaf774011a682411d94599ca1f28d0
#
_cell.length_a   1.000
_cell.length_b   1.000
_cell.length_c   1.000
_cell.angle_alpha   90.00
_cell.angle_beta   90.00
_cell.angle_gamma   90.00
#
_symmetry.space_group_name_H-M   'P 1'
#
loop_
_entity.id
_entity.type
_entity.pdbx_description
1 polymer ?
#
loop_
_entity_poly.entity_id
_entity_poly.type
_entity_poly.pdbx_seq_one_letter_code
_entity_poly.pdbx_strand_id
1 'polypeptide(L)'
;MGEDEWNLTTTDEDLPEDVTAVYMTPNATTHFGVPPLLGRGLIPSDAPDGQDPQPVVVLSHKFWQRHYGANSDVLGRTLRLVHKSYAIVGVMPPRFTWGDADVYLPLKLTQDPKMQYAPPLRLKAGVSRAAANAELQALIQQFAKDTPSHFPPSFRVALQGLNDHFVERLGATLFLLFGAVGLLLVIGCTNVSILLLARGTARRHELAVRAAMGAGRSRIVRQLLTESLELSVAGAALGVLLAYQGVSLIVKWLPENSFPHEAAISINLPVLVFSVALALATGVLFGLSPALHLSRPDLAGIMQASTRRMTAGVRGKRIHGILVAAQVALTLLLLSSAGGAIRGFVRLMHTSLGYDPHNAMSVAIPVHDNTYMTWEARSQFFEQLRARIAAMPEVVSAGISTNATPPSNGWNTHFEILGKPVPQERELRTNFVSPEYFTVLHIPLLQGRLFDHAETMRGARLALVNQTMAHQYWPLGEAIGQQIRVPKLKGEPPYSPAAPDSDAWLQIVGVVADARDDGLREPVKPAIYVPYTMKMQMFTQILVRTRVEPLTVLRGVRAQVHAVNPDQQVMGRVRNLEQWITTQQEWAQERLVALLFGAFAVLALLLSVLGLYSVVSYIVAQRTNEFGIRMALGAGRTHVLRLVFASTALSVGGGLAAGVVLSLALKGMLARWAEGSSMDPAIVLAVVALLMGAATAACVLPAYRASSIDPVTALRYE
;
A
#
# COMPACT_ATOMS: atom_id res chain seq x y z
N MET A 1 27.86 -9.18 -2.63
CA MET A 1 26.90 -9.71 -3.62
C MET A 1 26.47 -8.55 -4.44
N GLY A 2 26.63 -8.63 -5.74
CA GLY A 2 26.13 -7.61 -6.67
C GLY A 2 24.91 -8.18 -7.39
N GLU A 3 24.01 -7.32 -7.77
CA GLU A 3 22.78 -7.64 -8.46
C GLU A 3 22.58 -6.63 -9.58
N ASP A 4 22.18 -7.14 -10.75
CA ASP A 4 21.77 -6.31 -11.87
C ASP A 4 20.59 -7.02 -12.56
N GLU A 5 19.50 -6.30 -12.76
CA GLU A 5 18.28 -6.85 -13.38
C GLU A 5 18.26 -6.50 -14.86
N TRP A 6 18.13 -7.50 -15.70
CA TRP A 6 18.05 -7.32 -17.16
C TRP A 6 16.89 -8.12 -17.73
N ASN A 7 16.21 -7.55 -18.71
CA ASN A 7 15.25 -8.27 -19.50
C ASN A 7 15.95 -8.84 -20.74
N LEU A 8 15.97 -10.15 -20.81
CA LEU A 8 16.56 -10.92 -21.90
C LEU A 8 15.44 -11.55 -22.75
N THR A 9 15.80 -12.05 -23.90
CA THR A 9 14.88 -12.66 -24.86
C THR A 9 15.25 -14.11 -25.09
N THR A 10 14.28 -15.02 -25.02
CA THR A 10 14.49 -16.37 -25.56
C THR A 10 14.50 -16.32 -27.06
N THR A 11 15.42 -17.06 -27.69
CA THR A 11 15.53 -17.10 -29.17
C THR A 11 15.29 -18.52 -29.73
N ASP A 12 14.79 -19.43 -28.92
CA ASP A 12 14.59 -20.83 -29.32
C ASP A 12 13.16 -21.14 -29.82
N GLU A 13 12.25 -20.16 -29.80
CA GLU A 13 10.85 -20.32 -30.17
C GLU A 13 10.44 -19.40 -31.31
N ASP A 14 9.32 -19.70 -31.99
CA ASP A 14 8.75 -18.89 -33.08
C ASP A 14 8.40 -17.45 -32.65
N LEU A 15 8.12 -17.24 -31.37
CA LEU A 15 7.92 -15.93 -30.76
C LEU A 15 8.83 -15.80 -29.54
N PRO A 16 9.76 -14.84 -29.55
CA PRO A 16 10.65 -14.56 -28.43
C PRO A 16 9.88 -14.28 -27.12
N GLU A 17 10.24 -14.92 -26.02
CA GLU A 17 9.68 -14.67 -24.69
C GLU A 17 10.59 -13.70 -23.92
N ASP A 18 9.98 -12.75 -23.22
CA ASP A 18 10.69 -11.88 -22.27
C ASP A 18 11.05 -12.65 -21.00
N VAL A 19 12.32 -12.60 -20.62
CA VAL A 19 12.88 -13.31 -19.47
C VAL A 19 13.57 -12.33 -18.56
N THR A 20 13.07 -12.17 -17.35
CA THR A 20 13.72 -11.36 -16.32
C THR A 20 14.96 -12.11 -15.79
N ALA A 21 16.13 -11.62 -16.10
CA ALA A 21 17.39 -12.17 -15.61
C ALA A 21 17.95 -11.34 -14.47
N VAL A 22 18.34 -12.00 -13.38
CA VAL A 22 19.07 -11.38 -12.29
C VAL A 22 20.48 -11.94 -12.26
N TYR A 23 21.46 -11.04 -12.38
CA TYR A 23 22.87 -11.39 -12.26
C TYR A 23 23.30 -11.41 -10.80
N MET A 24 23.86 -12.53 -10.37
CA MET A 24 24.24 -12.75 -8.98
C MET A 24 25.69 -13.20 -8.85
N THR A 25 26.33 -12.78 -7.75
CA THR A 25 27.62 -13.39 -7.39
C THR A 25 27.45 -14.87 -7.07
N PRO A 26 28.47 -15.71 -7.36
CA PRO A 26 28.39 -17.16 -7.20
C PRO A 26 28.03 -17.65 -5.79
N ASN A 27 28.31 -16.86 -4.77
CA ASN A 27 27.99 -17.18 -3.38
C ASN A 27 26.54 -16.85 -2.97
N ALA A 28 25.69 -16.38 -3.87
CA ALA A 28 24.35 -15.90 -3.55
C ALA A 28 23.48 -16.96 -2.87
N THR A 29 23.42 -18.18 -3.38
CA THR A 29 22.61 -19.26 -2.79
C THR A 29 23.07 -19.61 -1.36
N THR A 30 24.38 -19.65 -1.12
CA THR A 30 24.98 -19.85 0.21
C THR A 30 24.71 -18.65 1.13
N HIS A 31 24.79 -17.43 0.58
CA HIS A 31 24.55 -16.21 1.32
C HIS A 31 23.10 -16.13 1.83
N PHE A 32 22.13 -16.45 0.99
CA PHE A 32 20.71 -16.51 1.39
C PHE A 32 20.36 -17.78 2.19
N GLY A 33 21.19 -18.83 2.14
CA GLY A 33 20.94 -20.08 2.84
C GLY A 33 19.79 -20.88 2.21
N VAL A 34 19.58 -20.74 0.91
CA VAL A 34 18.51 -21.42 0.16
C VAL A 34 19.15 -22.36 -0.85
N PRO A 35 19.16 -23.69 -0.59
CA PRO A 35 19.69 -24.65 -1.54
C PRO A 35 18.75 -24.78 -2.76
N PRO A 36 19.29 -25.08 -3.96
CA PRO A 36 18.48 -25.35 -5.14
C PRO A 36 17.61 -26.59 -4.96
N LEU A 37 16.50 -26.62 -5.68
CA LEU A 37 15.57 -27.76 -5.72
C LEU A 37 16.10 -28.90 -6.57
N LEU A 38 16.68 -28.57 -7.73
CA LEU A 38 17.31 -29.50 -8.66
C LEU A 38 18.70 -29.00 -9.04
N GLY A 39 19.64 -29.89 -9.24
CA GLY A 39 20.97 -29.56 -9.67
C GLY A 39 21.77 -28.78 -8.62
N ARG A 40 22.48 -27.72 -9.06
CA ARG A 40 23.31 -26.85 -8.21
C ARG A 40 23.00 -25.36 -8.40
N GLY A 41 23.36 -24.55 -7.42
CA GLY A 41 23.42 -23.10 -7.56
C GLY A 41 24.65 -22.65 -8.33
N LEU A 42 24.82 -21.34 -8.43
CA LEU A 42 26.06 -20.75 -8.93
C LEU A 42 27.23 -21.05 -7.97
N ILE A 43 28.41 -21.32 -8.52
CA ILE A 43 29.62 -21.60 -7.75
C ILE A 43 30.78 -20.69 -8.21
N PRO A 44 31.84 -20.50 -7.41
CA PRO A 44 32.94 -19.58 -7.75
C PRO A 44 33.59 -19.78 -9.12
N SER A 45 33.64 -21.01 -9.61
CA SER A 45 34.15 -21.31 -10.94
C SER A 45 33.26 -20.80 -12.08
N ASP A 46 31.99 -20.46 -11.82
CA ASP A 46 31.07 -19.94 -12.83
C ASP A 46 31.32 -18.43 -13.13
N ALA A 47 31.92 -17.69 -12.19
CA ALA A 47 32.36 -16.30 -12.39
C ALA A 47 33.70 -16.06 -11.69
N PRO A 48 34.82 -16.50 -12.28
CA PRO A 48 36.14 -16.23 -11.77
C PRO A 48 36.47 -14.73 -11.81
N ASP A 49 37.12 -14.22 -10.79
CA ASP A 49 37.49 -12.79 -10.70
C ASP A 49 38.29 -12.33 -11.95
N GLY A 50 37.84 -11.23 -12.55
CA GLY A 50 38.47 -10.61 -13.71
C GLY A 50 38.31 -11.35 -15.05
N GLN A 51 37.58 -12.47 -15.06
CA GLN A 51 37.29 -13.23 -16.28
C GLN A 51 35.80 -13.14 -16.67
N ASP A 52 35.49 -13.52 -17.89
CA ASP A 52 34.11 -13.62 -18.33
C ASP A 52 33.42 -14.81 -17.63
N PRO A 53 32.17 -14.63 -17.18
CA PRO A 53 31.41 -15.70 -16.55
C PRO A 53 31.16 -16.87 -17.50
N GLN A 54 31.14 -18.06 -16.94
CA GLN A 54 30.75 -19.26 -17.68
C GLN A 54 29.28 -19.13 -18.14
N PRO A 55 28.93 -19.63 -19.33
CA PRO A 55 27.56 -19.58 -19.83
C PRO A 55 26.68 -20.62 -19.15
N VAL A 56 26.39 -20.41 -17.88
CA VAL A 56 25.49 -21.23 -17.07
C VAL A 56 24.32 -20.42 -16.55
N VAL A 57 23.20 -21.09 -16.33
CA VAL A 57 21.97 -20.46 -15.84
C VAL A 57 21.32 -21.33 -14.77
N VAL A 58 20.78 -20.68 -13.73
CA VAL A 58 19.92 -21.31 -12.73
C VAL A 58 18.51 -20.77 -12.93
N LEU A 59 17.53 -21.66 -13.10
CA LEU A 59 16.15 -21.28 -13.34
C LEU A 59 15.43 -20.95 -12.04
N SER A 60 14.50 -20.01 -12.07
CA SER A 60 13.51 -19.88 -11.00
C SER A 60 12.47 -21.00 -11.10
N HIS A 61 11.80 -21.28 -9.98
CA HIS A 61 10.73 -22.28 -9.97
C HIS A 61 9.58 -21.92 -10.92
N LYS A 62 9.18 -20.61 -10.96
CA LYS A 62 8.10 -20.13 -11.81
C LYS A 62 8.40 -20.32 -13.30
N PHE A 63 9.63 -20.01 -13.72
CA PHE A 63 10.05 -20.16 -15.11
C PHE A 63 10.18 -21.62 -15.51
N TRP A 64 10.75 -22.46 -14.65
CA TRP A 64 10.83 -23.90 -14.86
C TRP A 64 9.45 -24.55 -15.03
N GLN A 65 8.45 -24.16 -14.22
CA GLN A 65 7.07 -24.63 -14.40
C GLN A 65 6.43 -24.12 -15.68
N ARG A 66 6.58 -22.81 -15.98
CA ARG A 66 5.93 -22.18 -17.14
C ARG A 66 6.51 -22.64 -18.47
N HIS A 67 7.83 -22.65 -18.57
CA HIS A 67 8.54 -22.89 -19.83
C HIS A 67 8.88 -24.37 -20.07
N TYR A 68 9.23 -25.11 -19.01
CA TYR A 68 9.63 -26.52 -19.10
C TYR A 68 8.60 -27.48 -18.52
N GLY A 69 7.40 -27.05 -18.14
CA GLY A 69 6.33 -27.92 -17.60
C GLY A 69 6.74 -28.69 -16.34
N ALA A 70 7.67 -28.15 -15.54
CA ALA A 70 8.24 -28.81 -14.36
C ALA A 70 8.96 -30.14 -14.65
N ASN A 71 9.52 -30.29 -15.85
CA ASN A 71 10.27 -31.50 -16.22
C ASN A 71 11.62 -31.56 -15.47
N SER A 72 11.90 -32.68 -14.79
CA SER A 72 13.15 -32.89 -14.05
C SER A 72 14.38 -33.01 -14.96
N ASP A 73 14.18 -33.42 -16.24
CA ASP A 73 15.27 -33.63 -17.22
C ASP A 73 15.72 -32.28 -17.86
N VAL A 74 15.47 -31.16 -17.20
CA VAL A 74 15.88 -29.85 -17.65
C VAL A 74 17.38 -29.60 -17.46
N LEU A 75 18.01 -30.29 -16.50
CA LEU A 75 19.44 -30.11 -16.20
C LEU A 75 20.31 -30.53 -17.40
N GLY A 76 21.28 -29.69 -17.73
CA GLY A 76 22.19 -29.90 -18.86
C GLY A 76 21.61 -29.50 -20.23
N ARG A 77 20.30 -29.16 -20.31
CA ARG A 77 19.75 -28.54 -21.52
C ARG A 77 20.30 -27.13 -21.69
N THR A 78 20.21 -26.63 -22.89
CA THR A 78 20.65 -25.29 -23.25
C THR A 78 19.45 -24.35 -23.32
N LEU A 79 19.54 -23.21 -22.65
CA LEU A 79 18.62 -22.08 -22.82
C LEU A 79 19.34 -20.99 -23.60
N ARG A 80 18.77 -20.54 -24.71
CA ARG A 80 19.34 -19.48 -25.51
C ARG A 80 18.70 -18.13 -25.15
N LEU A 81 19.52 -17.22 -24.63
CA LEU A 81 19.10 -15.86 -24.27
C LEU A 81 19.92 -14.88 -25.10
N VAL A 82 19.27 -14.03 -25.87
CA VAL A 82 19.90 -13.03 -26.74
C VAL A 82 21.03 -13.66 -27.50
N HIS A 83 21.23 -14.34 -28.36
CA HIS A 83 22.37 -14.95 -29.11
C HIS A 83 23.40 -15.74 -28.30
N LYS A 84 23.25 -15.82 -26.94
CA LYS A 84 24.14 -16.59 -26.09
C LYS A 84 23.45 -17.82 -25.52
N SER A 85 24.08 -18.97 -25.63
CA SER A 85 23.59 -20.24 -25.12
C SER A 85 24.09 -20.49 -23.71
N TYR A 86 23.20 -20.80 -22.78
CA TYR A 86 23.51 -21.04 -21.37
C TYR A 86 23.10 -22.49 -21.00
N ALA A 87 24.01 -23.22 -20.34
CA ALA A 87 23.70 -24.53 -19.81
C ALA A 87 22.90 -24.42 -18.51
N ILE A 88 21.76 -25.09 -18.43
CA ILE A 88 20.92 -25.12 -17.22
C ILE A 88 21.59 -26.02 -16.18
N VAL A 89 22.04 -25.43 -15.05
CA VAL A 89 22.78 -26.13 -14.00
C VAL A 89 21.96 -26.37 -12.75
N GLY A 90 20.82 -25.69 -12.60
CA GLY A 90 19.95 -25.88 -11.44
C GLY A 90 18.63 -25.17 -11.55
N VAL A 91 17.74 -25.50 -10.60
CA VAL A 91 16.42 -24.87 -10.43
C VAL A 91 16.27 -24.48 -8.96
N MET A 92 15.88 -23.23 -8.71
CA MET A 92 15.64 -22.75 -7.35
C MET A 92 14.29 -23.23 -6.81
N PRO A 93 14.13 -23.36 -5.48
CA PRO A 93 12.84 -23.74 -4.88
C PRO A 93 11.80 -22.60 -4.96
N PRO A 94 10.48 -22.90 -4.83
CA PRO A 94 9.41 -21.90 -4.93
C PRO A 94 9.55 -20.71 -3.99
N ARG A 95 10.21 -20.90 -2.84
CA ARG A 95 10.44 -19.85 -1.84
C ARG A 95 11.55 -18.86 -2.21
N PHE A 96 12.31 -19.12 -3.27
CA PHE A 96 13.37 -18.21 -3.72
C PHE A 96 12.86 -17.42 -4.93
N THR A 97 12.38 -16.22 -4.67
CA THR A 97 11.77 -15.32 -5.66
C THR A 97 12.52 -14.01 -5.79
N TRP A 98 13.80 -14.01 -5.49
CA TRP A 98 14.65 -12.80 -5.48
C TRP A 98 14.61 -12.06 -6.82
N GLY A 99 14.29 -10.75 -6.74
CA GLY A 99 14.15 -9.89 -7.93
C GLY A 99 13.02 -10.30 -8.88
N ASP A 100 12.06 -11.12 -8.45
CA ASP A 100 11.03 -11.73 -9.32
C ASP A 100 11.59 -12.35 -10.59
N ALA A 101 12.86 -12.82 -10.55
CA ALA A 101 13.58 -13.33 -11.69
C ALA A 101 12.95 -14.59 -12.30
N ASP A 102 13.10 -14.72 -13.59
CA ASP A 102 12.88 -15.98 -14.33
C ASP A 102 14.15 -16.82 -14.31
N VAL A 103 15.30 -16.18 -14.42
CA VAL A 103 16.61 -16.85 -14.44
C VAL A 103 17.64 -16.09 -13.61
N TYR A 104 18.61 -16.82 -13.09
CA TYR A 104 19.74 -16.31 -12.35
C TYR A 104 21.04 -16.61 -13.12
N LEU A 105 21.79 -15.55 -13.44
CA LEU A 105 23.03 -15.62 -14.20
C LEU A 105 24.22 -15.24 -13.33
N PRO A 106 25.43 -15.77 -13.59
CA PRO A 106 26.63 -15.38 -12.86
C PRO A 106 27.04 -13.94 -13.19
N LEU A 107 27.23 -13.11 -12.16
CA LEU A 107 27.62 -11.72 -12.28
C LEU A 107 29.12 -11.59 -12.53
N LYS A 108 29.49 -10.83 -13.56
CA LYS A 108 30.89 -10.41 -13.76
C LYS A 108 31.18 -9.19 -12.88
N LEU A 109 32.04 -9.38 -11.89
CA LEU A 109 32.57 -8.26 -11.13
C LEU A 109 33.69 -7.59 -11.95
N THR A 110 33.61 -6.30 -12.11
CA THR A 110 34.58 -5.48 -12.86
C THR A 110 35.03 -4.29 -12.00
N GLN A 111 36.22 -3.79 -12.28
CA GLN A 111 36.72 -2.55 -11.68
C GLN A 111 36.35 -1.31 -12.52
N ASP A 112 35.47 -1.45 -13.51
CA ASP A 112 34.97 -0.32 -14.27
C ASP A 112 34.16 0.60 -13.34
N PRO A 113 34.58 1.85 -13.12
CA PRO A 113 33.91 2.79 -12.23
C PRO A 113 32.52 3.19 -12.71
N LYS A 114 32.12 2.85 -13.94
CA LYS A 114 30.77 3.09 -14.47
C LYS A 114 29.76 2.05 -14.01
N MET A 115 30.22 0.88 -13.57
CA MET A 115 29.35 -0.18 -13.09
C MET A 115 28.97 0.06 -11.64
N GLN A 116 27.69 -0.03 -11.35
CA GLN A 116 27.12 0.10 -10.00
C GLN A 116 26.59 -1.24 -9.54
N TYR A 117 26.89 -1.60 -8.32
CA TYR A 117 26.42 -2.83 -7.70
C TYR A 117 25.66 -2.52 -6.42
N ALA A 118 24.55 -3.20 -6.18
CA ALA A 118 23.75 -3.11 -4.96
C ALA A 118 24.01 -4.36 -4.08
N PRO A 119 25.02 -4.38 -3.20
CA PRO A 119 25.38 -5.58 -2.46
C PRO A 119 24.55 -5.72 -1.17
N PRO A 120 23.64 -6.69 -1.05
CA PRO A 120 23.15 -7.11 0.27
C PRO A 120 24.29 -7.74 1.08
N LEU A 121 24.43 -7.28 2.32
CA LEU A 121 25.52 -7.68 3.21
C LEU A 121 24.98 -8.55 4.36
N ARG A 122 25.73 -9.59 4.71
CA ARG A 122 25.48 -10.36 5.95
C ARG A 122 26.59 -10.05 6.94
N LEU A 123 26.23 -9.49 8.08
CA LEU A 123 27.18 -9.19 9.15
C LEU A 123 27.66 -10.51 9.80
N LYS A 124 28.94 -10.55 10.18
CA LYS A 124 29.49 -11.65 10.97
C LYS A 124 28.83 -11.70 12.35
N ALA A 125 28.74 -12.88 12.92
CA ALA A 125 28.22 -13.07 14.27
C ALA A 125 28.94 -12.17 15.28
N GLY A 126 28.16 -11.43 16.08
CA GLY A 126 28.70 -10.51 17.10
C GLY A 126 29.07 -9.11 16.61
N VAL A 127 29.03 -8.82 15.29
CA VAL A 127 29.28 -7.47 14.76
C VAL A 127 27.97 -6.66 14.81
N SER A 128 28.04 -5.50 15.48
CA SER A 128 26.91 -4.58 15.51
C SER A 128 26.79 -3.80 14.19
N ARG A 129 25.57 -3.38 13.85
CA ARG A 129 25.30 -2.54 12.67
C ARG A 129 26.11 -1.23 12.72
N ALA A 130 26.26 -0.63 13.90
CA ALA A 130 27.03 0.60 14.08
C ALA A 130 28.55 0.39 13.80
N ALA A 131 29.12 -0.71 14.23
CA ALA A 131 30.52 -1.04 13.95
C ALA A 131 30.75 -1.30 12.47
N ALA A 132 29.87 -2.08 11.83
CA ALA A 132 29.92 -2.34 10.39
C ALA A 132 29.74 -1.06 9.56
N ASN A 133 28.87 -0.16 10.00
CA ASN A 133 28.67 1.13 9.33
C ASN A 133 29.89 2.03 9.39
N ALA A 134 30.59 2.06 10.54
CA ALA A 134 31.83 2.83 10.72
C ALA A 134 32.96 2.28 9.83
N GLU A 135 33.09 0.95 9.75
CA GLU A 135 34.10 0.28 8.90
C GLU A 135 33.82 0.56 7.42
N LEU A 136 32.57 0.42 6.98
CA LEU A 136 32.18 0.73 5.61
C LEU A 136 32.34 2.21 5.27
N GLN A 137 32.04 3.11 6.20
CA GLN A 137 32.28 4.54 5.98
C GLN A 137 33.75 4.83 5.68
N ALA A 138 34.68 4.22 6.43
CA ALA A 138 36.12 4.38 6.21
C ALA A 138 36.54 3.80 4.85
N LEU A 139 36.08 2.59 4.51
CA LEU A 139 36.36 1.93 3.24
C LEU A 139 35.87 2.74 2.04
N ILE A 140 34.61 3.19 2.07
CA ILE A 140 34.03 3.97 0.98
C ILE A 140 34.68 5.35 0.86
N GLN A 141 35.07 5.98 1.96
CA GLN A 141 35.88 7.21 1.91
C GLN A 141 37.23 7.03 1.24
N GLN A 142 37.84 5.86 1.36
CA GLN A 142 39.07 5.54 0.63
C GLN A 142 38.79 5.43 -0.87
N PHE A 143 37.77 4.69 -1.28
CA PHE A 143 37.36 4.63 -2.70
C PHE A 143 37.04 6.00 -3.28
N ALA A 144 36.38 6.86 -2.50
CA ALA A 144 36.04 8.21 -2.95
C ALA A 144 37.28 9.10 -3.22
N LYS A 145 38.43 8.83 -2.59
CA LYS A 145 39.68 9.51 -2.92
C LYS A 145 40.25 9.08 -4.28
N ASP A 146 40.05 7.81 -4.62
CA ASP A 146 40.55 7.25 -5.89
C ASP A 146 39.63 7.61 -7.06
N THR A 147 38.32 7.83 -6.80
CA THR A 147 37.28 8.13 -7.80
C THR A 147 36.42 9.33 -7.39
N PRO A 148 36.96 10.53 -7.19
CA PRO A 148 36.25 11.67 -6.62
C PRO A 148 35.08 12.16 -7.44
N SER A 149 35.05 11.90 -8.75
CA SER A 149 33.95 12.28 -9.62
C SER A 149 32.65 11.48 -9.41
N HIS A 150 32.72 10.34 -8.70
CA HIS A 150 31.58 9.46 -8.45
C HIS A 150 30.91 9.70 -7.08
N PHE A 151 31.52 10.51 -6.25
CA PHE A 151 31.03 10.78 -4.91
C PHE A 151 30.78 12.27 -4.69
N PRO A 152 29.71 12.64 -3.97
CA PRO A 152 29.54 14.03 -3.56
C PRO A 152 30.66 14.45 -2.60
N PRO A 153 30.96 15.76 -2.49
CA PRO A 153 32.06 16.26 -1.63
C PRO A 153 31.94 15.83 -0.15
N SER A 154 30.71 15.60 0.31
CA SER A 154 30.44 15.02 1.61
C SER A 154 29.32 13.96 1.48
N PHE A 155 29.57 12.80 2.03
CA PHE A 155 28.57 11.72 2.05
C PHE A 155 28.67 10.90 3.33
N ARG A 156 27.56 10.25 3.69
CA ARG A 156 27.50 9.33 4.81
C ARG A 156 26.99 7.98 4.32
N VAL A 157 27.69 6.93 4.67
CA VAL A 157 27.24 5.56 4.45
C VAL A 157 26.21 5.19 5.50
N ALA A 158 25.09 4.62 5.11
CA ALA A 158 24.06 4.12 6.02
C ALA A 158 23.76 2.65 5.71
N LEU A 159 23.93 1.80 6.71
CA LEU A 159 23.48 0.41 6.66
C LEU A 159 22.05 0.32 7.16
N GLN A 160 21.16 -0.12 6.30
CA GLN A 160 19.77 -0.40 6.64
C GLN A 160 19.54 -1.90 6.69
N GLY A 161 18.79 -2.39 7.68
CA GLY A 161 18.37 -3.78 7.67
C GLY A 161 17.43 -4.04 6.50
N LEU A 162 17.59 -5.17 5.81
CA LEU A 162 16.73 -5.50 4.66
C LEU A 162 15.25 -5.50 5.06
N ASN A 163 14.93 -6.07 6.22
CA ASN A 163 13.56 -6.04 6.76
C ASN A 163 13.12 -4.60 7.12
N ASP A 164 14.02 -3.79 7.71
CA ASP A 164 13.73 -2.42 8.11
C ASP A 164 13.39 -1.56 6.88
N HIS A 165 14.06 -1.78 5.76
CA HIS A 165 13.81 -1.07 4.50
C HIS A 165 12.36 -1.26 4.00
N PHE A 166 11.83 -2.48 4.10
CA PHE A 166 10.45 -2.76 3.71
C PHE A 166 9.43 -2.27 4.76
N VAL A 167 9.76 -2.46 6.06
CA VAL A 167 8.88 -2.02 7.15
C VAL A 167 8.77 -0.49 7.22
N GLU A 168 9.85 0.24 6.94
CA GLU A 168 9.88 1.70 7.01
C GLU A 168 8.90 2.35 6.01
N ARG A 169 8.77 1.77 4.82
CA ARG A 169 7.80 2.22 3.81
C ARG A 169 6.34 2.00 4.22
N LEU A 170 6.06 0.94 4.97
CA LEU A 170 4.70 0.55 5.38
C LEU A 170 4.42 0.85 6.85
N GLY A 171 5.46 1.16 7.65
CA GLY A 171 5.38 1.19 9.10
C GLY A 171 4.29 2.11 9.64
N ALA A 172 4.16 3.30 9.09
CA ALA A 172 3.12 4.24 9.46
C ALA A 172 1.71 3.66 9.27
N THR A 173 1.45 3.08 8.11
CA THR A 173 0.16 2.46 7.76
C THR A 173 -0.14 1.26 8.65
N LEU A 174 0.87 0.40 8.92
CA LEU A 174 0.70 -0.77 9.78
C LEU A 174 0.36 -0.38 11.21
N PHE A 175 1.01 0.66 11.77
CA PHE A 175 0.68 1.15 13.13
C PHE A 175 -0.73 1.73 13.21
N LEU A 176 -1.20 2.45 12.19
CA LEU A 176 -2.58 2.95 12.13
C LEU A 176 -3.60 1.80 12.08
N LEU A 177 -3.35 0.79 11.24
CA LEU A 177 -4.20 -0.39 11.16
C LEU A 177 -4.21 -1.17 12.47
N PHE A 178 -3.05 -1.34 13.11
CA PHE A 178 -2.94 -2.00 14.40
C PHE A 178 -3.71 -1.24 15.50
N GLY A 179 -3.61 0.09 15.50
CA GLY A 179 -4.39 0.96 16.38
C GLY A 179 -5.90 0.80 16.17
N ALA A 180 -6.36 0.78 14.91
CA ALA A 180 -7.77 0.60 14.57
C ALA A 180 -8.31 -0.77 15.02
N VAL A 181 -7.52 -1.84 14.84
CA VAL A 181 -7.86 -3.19 15.33
C VAL A 181 -7.91 -3.21 16.87
N GLY A 182 -6.98 -2.53 17.55
CA GLY A 182 -6.99 -2.36 19.01
C GLY A 182 -8.27 -1.67 19.50
N LEU A 183 -8.71 -0.61 18.81
CA LEU A 183 -9.96 0.08 19.11
C LEU A 183 -11.19 -0.84 18.92
N LEU A 184 -11.23 -1.60 17.83
CA LEU A 184 -12.29 -2.59 17.59
C LEU A 184 -12.34 -3.66 18.67
N LEU A 185 -11.17 -4.14 19.12
CA LEU A 185 -11.07 -5.09 20.22
C LEU A 185 -11.68 -4.51 21.51
N VAL A 186 -11.33 -3.27 21.86
CA VAL A 186 -11.89 -2.59 23.07
C VAL A 186 -13.39 -2.41 22.95
N ILE A 187 -13.91 -2.03 21.78
CA ILE A 187 -15.37 -1.91 21.53
C ILE A 187 -16.04 -3.29 21.70
N GLY A 188 -15.49 -4.33 21.09
CA GLY A 188 -16.00 -5.70 21.21
C GLY A 188 -16.01 -6.22 22.65
N CYS A 189 -14.91 -6.02 23.38
CA CYS A 189 -14.78 -6.40 24.78
C CYS A 189 -15.78 -5.66 25.67
N THR A 190 -15.98 -4.37 25.42
CA THR A 190 -16.98 -3.57 26.13
C THR A 190 -18.39 -4.14 25.93
N ASN A 191 -18.74 -4.53 24.70
CA ASN A 191 -20.02 -5.15 24.38
C ASN A 191 -20.22 -6.49 25.11
N VAL A 192 -19.19 -7.35 25.07
CA VAL A 192 -19.25 -8.64 25.79
C VAL A 192 -19.43 -8.41 27.29
N SER A 193 -18.71 -7.45 27.89
CA SER A 193 -18.83 -7.10 29.30
C SER A 193 -20.24 -6.64 29.65
N ILE A 194 -20.86 -5.79 28.82
CA ILE A 194 -22.24 -5.32 28.98
C ILE A 194 -23.23 -6.50 28.91
N LEU A 195 -23.09 -7.38 27.95
CA LEU A 195 -23.95 -8.56 27.78
C LEU A 195 -23.84 -9.52 28.97
N LEU A 196 -22.62 -9.77 29.46
CA LEU A 196 -22.38 -10.63 30.63
C LEU A 196 -22.97 -10.02 31.91
N LEU A 197 -22.84 -8.71 32.07
CA LEU A 197 -23.47 -8.00 33.19
C LEU A 197 -25.01 -8.07 33.13
N ALA A 198 -25.59 -7.86 31.93
CA ALA A 198 -27.04 -7.97 31.74
C ALA A 198 -27.56 -9.38 32.03
N ARG A 199 -26.86 -10.42 31.52
CA ARG A 199 -27.22 -11.82 31.77
C ARG A 199 -27.04 -12.21 33.24
N GLY A 200 -25.97 -11.76 33.88
CA GLY A 200 -25.69 -12.03 35.27
C GLY A 200 -26.71 -11.38 36.24
N THR A 201 -27.18 -10.18 35.91
CA THR A 201 -28.23 -9.53 36.70
C THR A 201 -29.59 -10.20 36.53
N ALA A 202 -29.93 -10.76 35.38
CA ALA A 202 -31.15 -11.58 35.22
C ALA A 202 -31.10 -12.87 36.05
N ARG A 203 -29.90 -13.38 36.36
CA ARG A 203 -29.69 -14.59 37.19
C ARG A 203 -29.37 -14.29 38.65
N ARG A 204 -29.56 -13.05 39.13
CA ARG A 204 -29.20 -12.67 40.51
C ARG A 204 -29.91 -13.52 41.58
N HIS A 205 -31.19 -13.87 41.39
CA HIS A 205 -31.94 -14.71 42.32
C HIS A 205 -31.33 -16.13 42.39
N GLU A 206 -31.02 -16.73 41.27
CA GLU A 206 -30.35 -18.04 41.16
C GLU A 206 -28.99 -18.04 41.92
N LEU A 207 -28.17 -17.00 41.67
CA LEU A 207 -26.87 -16.84 42.32
C LEU A 207 -27.01 -16.60 43.85
N ALA A 208 -28.03 -15.86 44.27
CA ALA A 208 -28.32 -15.64 45.70
C ALA A 208 -28.76 -16.91 46.40
N VAL A 209 -29.63 -17.74 45.80
CA VAL A 209 -30.02 -19.05 46.31
C VAL A 209 -28.81 -19.98 46.45
N ARG A 210 -27.93 -20.03 45.44
CA ARG A 210 -26.69 -20.81 45.54
C ARG A 210 -25.77 -20.34 46.66
N ALA A 211 -25.63 -19.01 46.83
CA ALA A 211 -24.84 -18.45 47.95
C ALA A 211 -25.45 -18.78 49.31
N ALA A 212 -26.79 -18.74 49.42
CA ALA A 212 -27.51 -19.12 50.64
C ALA A 212 -27.37 -20.63 50.99
N MET A 213 -27.25 -21.48 49.98
CA MET A 213 -26.95 -22.91 50.10
C MET A 213 -25.46 -23.21 50.35
N GLY A 214 -24.62 -22.20 50.62
CA GLY A 214 -23.22 -22.38 50.98
C GLY A 214 -22.20 -22.32 49.82
N ALA A 215 -22.61 -21.89 48.63
CA ALA A 215 -21.66 -21.71 47.56
C ALA A 215 -20.73 -20.52 47.83
N GLY A 216 -19.45 -20.79 48.04
CA GLY A 216 -18.43 -19.76 48.28
C GLY A 216 -18.24 -18.84 47.08
N ARG A 217 -17.77 -17.60 47.29
CA ARG A 217 -17.53 -16.58 46.24
C ARG A 217 -16.64 -17.08 45.14
N SER A 218 -15.57 -17.80 45.44
CA SER A 218 -14.65 -18.38 44.47
C SER A 218 -15.34 -19.35 43.49
N ARG A 219 -16.33 -20.11 43.99
CA ARG A 219 -17.10 -21.05 43.16
C ARG A 219 -17.98 -20.32 42.15
N ILE A 220 -18.63 -19.22 42.58
CA ILE A 220 -19.47 -18.37 41.70
C ILE A 220 -18.59 -17.66 40.64
N VAL A 221 -17.46 -17.08 41.08
CA VAL A 221 -16.52 -16.42 40.16
C VAL A 221 -15.97 -17.42 39.13
N ARG A 222 -15.55 -18.62 39.57
CA ARG A 222 -15.06 -19.68 38.68
C ARG A 222 -16.11 -20.08 37.65
N GLN A 223 -17.36 -20.24 38.05
CA GLN A 223 -18.46 -20.60 37.17
C GLN A 223 -18.67 -19.52 36.09
N LEU A 224 -18.74 -18.22 36.45
CA LEU A 224 -18.96 -17.12 35.54
C LEU A 224 -17.76 -16.91 34.60
N LEU A 225 -16.53 -17.15 35.09
CA LEU A 225 -15.32 -17.13 34.26
C LEU A 225 -15.30 -18.30 33.27
N THR A 226 -15.75 -19.50 33.69
CA THR A 226 -15.83 -20.65 32.75
C THR A 226 -16.81 -20.38 31.62
N GLU A 227 -18.02 -19.84 31.92
CA GLU A 227 -19.00 -19.44 30.92
C GLU A 227 -18.41 -18.39 29.93
N SER A 228 -17.65 -17.41 30.47
CA SER A 228 -16.96 -16.38 29.65
C SER A 228 -15.86 -16.99 28.78
N LEU A 229 -15.10 -17.95 29.32
CA LEU A 229 -14.01 -18.62 28.61
C LEU A 229 -14.53 -19.52 27.47
N GLU A 230 -15.64 -20.25 27.69
CA GLU A 230 -16.30 -21.04 26.64
C GLU A 230 -16.72 -20.17 25.48
N LEU A 231 -17.32 -18.99 25.73
CA LEU A 231 -17.66 -18.01 24.69
C LEU A 231 -16.43 -17.48 23.97
N SER A 232 -15.34 -17.24 24.71
CA SER A 232 -14.09 -16.75 24.11
C SER A 232 -13.42 -17.80 23.24
N VAL A 233 -13.44 -19.07 23.63
CA VAL A 233 -12.91 -20.21 22.83
C VAL A 233 -13.74 -20.37 21.55
N ALA A 234 -15.08 -20.38 21.66
CA ALA A 234 -15.95 -20.47 20.50
C ALA A 234 -15.74 -19.26 19.54
N GLY A 235 -15.64 -18.04 20.09
CA GLY A 235 -15.33 -16.84 19.33
C GLY A 235 -13.96 -16.88 18.67
N ALA A 236 -12.94 -17.37 19.38
CA ALA A 236 -11.60 -17.54 18.80
C ALA A 236 -11.58 -18.56 17.65
N ALA A 237 -12.28 -19.68 17.79
CA ALA A 237 -12.37 -20.70 16.73
C ALA A 237 -13.03 -20.14 15.46
N LEU A 238 -14.15 -19.42 15.60
CA LEU A 238 -14.81 -18.73 14.49
C LEU A 238 -13.94 -17.61 13.93
N GLY A 239 -13.25 -16.84 14.78
CA GLY A 239 -12.33 -15.79 14.38
C GLY A 239 -11.16 -16.31 13.53
N VAL A 240 -10.56 -17.44 13.92
CA VAL A 240 -9.51 -18.11 13.15
C VAL A 240 -10.03 -18.56 11.79
N LEU A 241 -11.22 -19.17 11.73
CA LEU A 241 -11.83 -19.58 10.47
C LEU A 241 -12.07 -18.41 9.53
N LEU A 242 -12.62 -17.30 10.06
CA LEU A 242 -12.81 -16.06 9.30
C LEU A 242 -11.50 -15.43 8.87
N ALA A 243 -10.46 -15.51 9.70
CA ALA A 243 -9.13 -14.99 9.38
C ALA A 243 -8.49 -15.73 8.19
N TYR A 244 -8.64 -17.06 8.10
CA TYR A 244 -8.17 -17.82 6.93
C TYR A 244 -8.83 -17.34 5.64
N GLN A 245 -10.15 -17.15 5.64
CA GLN A 245 -10.87 -16.65 4.48
C GLN A 245 -10.50 -15.18 4.19
N GLY A 246 -10.41 -14.36 5.23
CA GLY A 246 -10.06 -12.95 5.14
C GLY A 246 -8.66 -12.71 4.58
N VAL A 247 -7.65 -13.45 5.06
CA VAL A 247 -6.28 -13.34 4.54
C VAL A 247 -6.21 -13.75 3.08
N SER A 248 -6.85 -14.87 2.69
CA SER A 248 -6.88 -15.31 1.29
C SER A 248 -7.56 -14.29 0.36
N LEU A 249 -8.59 -13.61 0.85
CA LEU A 249 -9.28 -12.55 0.10
C LEU A 249 -8.41 -11.29 -0.02
N ILE A 250 -7.79 -10.87 1.09
CA ILE A 250 -6.89 -9.70 1.11
C ILE A 250 -5.72 -9.92 0.14
N VAL A 251 -5.08 -11.10 0.17
CA VAL A 251 -3.95 -11.41 -0.72
C VAL A 251 -4.34 -11.33 -2.18
N LYS A 252 -5.55 -11.79 -2.56
CA LYS A 252 -6.06 -11.67 -3.94
C LYS A 252 -6.32 -10.23 -4.38
N TRP A 253 -6.59 -9.35 -3.43
CA TRP A 253 -6.92 -7.94 -3.70
C TRP A 253 -5.74 -6.99 -3.48
N LEU A 254 -4.64 -7.52 -2.94
CA LEU A 254 -3.40 -6.78 -2.79
C LEU A 254 -2.84 -6.45 -4.18
N PRO A 255 -2.49 -5.18 -4.43
CA PRO A 255 -1.82 -4.82 -5.67
C PRO A 255 -0.46 -5.52 -5.79
N GLU A 256 -0.08 -5.85 -7.01
CA GLU A 256 1.28 -6.32 -7.32
C GLU A 256 2.29 -5.28 -6.76
N ASN A 257 3.39 -5.73 -6.21
CA ASN A 257 4.45 -4.90 -5.60
C ASN A 257 4.10 -4.18 -4.27
N SER A 258 2.97 -4.48 -3.62
CA SER A 258 2.67 -3.95 -2.27
C SER A 258 3.58 -4.53 -1.19
N PHE A 259 4.07 -5.74 -1.40
CA PHE A 259 5.03 -6.45 -0.54
C PHE A 259 6.10 -7.09 -1.42
N PRO A 260 7.30 -7.33 -0.88
CA PRO A 260 8.30 -8.14 -1.57
C PRO A 260 7.70 -9.48 -1.98
N HIS A 261 8.04 -9.97 -3.17
CA HIS A 261 7.56 -11.26 -3.67
C HIS A 261 7.95 -12.44 -2.75
N GLU A 262 8.99 -12.26 -1.94
CA GLU A 262 9.46 -13.20 -0.93
C GLU A 262 8.58 -13.25 0.32
N ALA A 263 7.70 -12.25 0.51
CA ALA A 263 6.83 -12.18 1.69
C ALA A 263 5.60 -13.08 1.50
N ALA A 264 5.65 -14.28 2.04
CA ALA A 264 4.48 -15.15 2.12
C ALA A 264 3.49 -14.61 3.16
N ILE A 265 2.43 -13.94 2.70
CA ILE A 265 1.33 -13.48 3.56
C ILE A 265 0.46 -14.68 3.90
N SER A 266 0.72 -15.29 5.06
CA SER A 266 -0.03 -16.45 5.55
C SER A 266 -0.21 -16.38 7.06
N ILE A 267 -1.23 -17.06 7.56
CA ILE A 267 -1.39 -17.23 9.00
C ILE A 267 -0.32 -18.21 9.47
N ASN A 268 0.61 -17.69 10.29
CA ASN A 268 1.66 -18.49 10.90
C ASN A 268 1.32 -18.86 12.36
N LEU A 269 1.96 -19.91 12.87
CA LEU A 269 1.73 -20.40 14.22
C LEU A 269 1.91 -19.35 15.33
N PRO A 270 2.95 -18.49 15.33
CA PRO A 270 3.12 -17.45 16.33
C PRO A 270 1.94 -16.46 16.39
N VAL A 271 1.45 -16.01 15.22
CA VAL A 271 0.30 -15.10 15.15
C VAL A 271 -0.97 -15.78 15.62
N LEU A 272 -1.16 -17.05 15.28
CA LEU A 272 -2.29 -17.85 15.74
C LEU A 272 -2.29 -18.00 17.27
N VAL A 273 -1.16 -18.39 17.86
CA VAL A 273 -0.98 -18.53 19.31
C VAL A 273 -1.23 -17.19 20.00
N PHE A 274 -0.66 -16.10 19.48
CA PHE A 274 -0.91 -14.75 19.99
C PHE A 274 -2.39 -14.38 19.96
N SER A 275 -3.09 -14.64 18.86
CA SER A 275 -4.52 -14.31 18.69
C SER A 275 -5.39 -15.12 19.66
N VAL A 276 -5.13 -16.40 19.82
CA VAL A 276 -5.84 -17.27 20.80
C VAL A 276 -5.55 -16.81 22.23
N ALA A 277 -4.28 -16.55 22.57
CA ALA A 277 -3.90 -16.05 23.88
C ALA A 277 -4.59 -14.70 24.20
N LEU A 278 -4.66 -13.80 23.22
CA LEU A 278 -5.35 -12.52 23.35
C LEU A 278 -6.86 -12.71 23.56
N ALA A 279 -7.49 -13.63 22.83
CA ALA A 279 -8.91 -13.94 22.99
C ALA A 279 -9.21 -14.53 24.40
N LEU A 280 -8.37 -15.41 24.91
CA LEU A 280 -8.51 -15.95 26.26
C LEU A 280 -8.26 -14.88 27.33
N ALA A 281 -7.22 -14.07 27.17
CA ALA A 281 -6.91 -12.98 28.08
C ALA A 281 -8.06 -11.95 28.15
N THR A 282 -8.63 -11.55 27.02
CA THR A 282 -9.79 -10.65 26.98
C THR A 282 -11.03 -11.30 27.60
N GLY A 283 -11.28 -12.59 27.35
CA GLY A 283 -12.36 -13.34 28.01
C GLY A 283 -12.24 -13.35 29.51
N VAL A 284 -11.04 -13.54 30.07
CA VAL A 284 -10.79 -13.48 31.50
C VAL A 284 -10.94 -12.06 32.03
N LEU A 285 -10.29 -11.06 31.42
CA LEU A 285 -10.30 -9.66 31.88
C LEU A 285 -11.72 -9.07 31.94
N PHE A 286 -12.48 -9.25 30.86
CA PHE A 286 -13.82 -8.68 30.74
C PHE A 286 -14.90 -9.57 31.36
N GLY A 287 -14.65 -10.86 31.57
CA GLY A 287 -15.48 -11.75 32.37
C GLY A 287 -15.30 -11.58 33.88
N LEU A 288 -14.10 -11.17 34.34
CA LEU A 288 -13.79 -11.02 35.76
C LEU A 288 -14.55 -9.85 36.39
N SER A 289 -14.71 -8.72 35.71
CA SER A 289 -15.45 -7.56 36.24
C SER A 289 -16.91 -7.90 36.60
N PRO A 290 -17.73 -8.49 35.70
CA PRO A 290 -19.06 -8.98 36.05
C PRO A 290 -19.04 -10.03 37.15
N ALA A 291 -18.11 -10.98 37.10
CA ALA A 291 -18.02 -12.06 38.06
C ALA A 291 -17.77 -11.54 39.52
N LEU A 292 -16.85 -10.57 39.64
CA LEU A 292 -16.58 -9.95 40.97
C LEU A 292 -17.75 -9.12 41.48
N HIS A 293 -18.48 -8.41 40.62
CA HIS A 293 -19.65 -7.64 41.01
C HIS A 293 -20.82 -8.52 41.44
N LEU A 294 -21.04 -9.65 40.76
CA LEU A 294 -22.14 -10.56 40.99
C LEU A 294 -21.85 -11.55 42.13
N SER A 295 -20.59 -11.79 42.48
CA SER A 295 -20.19 -12.66 43.60
C SER A 295 -20.35 -12.06 44.98
N ARG A 296 -20.80 -10.80 45.13
CA ARG A 296 -21.11 -10.13 46.39
C ARG A 296 -22.63 -9.96 46.51
N PRO A 297 -23.41 -11.00 46.74
CA PRO A 297 -24.84 -10.86 46.99
C PRO A 297 -25.04 -10.17 48.33
N ASP A 298 -25.69 -9.03 48.33
CA ASP A 298 -26.18 -8.38 49.56
C ASP A 298 -27.43 -9.13 50.03
N LEU A 299 -27.22 -10.23 50.77
CA LEU A 299 -28.28 -11.08 51.29
C LEU A 299 -29.26 -10.27 52.16
N ALA A 300 -28.73 -9.30 52.95
CA ALA A 300 -29.56 -8.44 53.77
C ALA A 300 -30.40 -7.47 52.89
N GLY A 301 -29.83 -6.95 51.82
CA GLY A 301 -30.55 -6.07 50.86
C GLY A 301 -31.60 -6.82 50.03
N ILE A 302 -31.40 -8.11 49.73
CA ILE A 302 -32.36 -8.93 49.00
C ILE A 302 -33.55 -9.29 49.88
N MET A 303 -33.33 -9.57 51.16
CA MET A 303 -34.42 -9.89 52.15
C MET A 303 -35.18 -8.64 52.62
N GLN A 304 -34.57 -7.44 52.55
CA GLN A 304 -35.20 -6.15 52.91
C GLN A 304 -35.69 -5.36 51.67
N ALA A 305 -35.88 -6.03 50.54
CA ALA A 305 -36.06 -5.42 49.22
C ALA A 305 -37.33 -4.55 49.05
N SER A 306 -38.17 -4.40 50.04
CA SER A 306 -39.37 -3.56 49.97
C SER A 306 -39.13 -2.05 50.15
N THR A 307 -38.01 -1.62 50.77
CA THR A 307 -37.88 -0.20 51.18
C THR A 307 -36.64 0.56 50.68
N ARG A 308 -35.61 -0.11 50.14
CA ARG A 308 -34.33 0.55 49.75
C ARG A 308 -33.90 0.39 48.29
N ARG A 309 -34.84 0.22 47.35
CA ARG A 309 -34.53 0.09 45.89
C ARG A 309 -33.93 1.32 45.21
N MET A 310 -33.87 2.50 45.84
CA MET A 310 -33.46 3.75 45.17
C MET A 310 -31.95 4.01 45.06
N THR A 311 -31.12 3.53 46.00
CA THR A 311 -29.69 3.92 46.04
C THR A 311 -28.72 2.98 45.30
N ALA A 312 -29.00 1.67 45.24
CA ALA A 312 -28.14 0.70 44.53
C ALA A 312 -28.21 0.82 42.98
N GLY A 313 -29.31 1.36 42.45
CA GLY A 313 -29.52 1.53 40.99
C GLY A 313 -28.69 2.64 40.37
N VAL A 314 -28.24 3.64 41.13
CA VAL A 314 -27.54 4.83 40.55
C VAL A 314 -26.11 4.50 40.11
N ARG A 315 -25.37 3.68 40.86
CA ARG A 315 -23.97 3.34 40.58
C ARG A 315 -23.87 2.43 39.32
N GLY A 316 -24.77 1.47 39.17
CA GLY A 316 -24.85 0.61 37.99
C GLY A 316 -25.18 1.39 36.72
N LYS A 317 -26.10 2.35 36.79
CA LYS A 317 -26.46 3.23 35.65
C LYS A 317 -25.30 4.08 35.15
N ARG A 318 -24.48 4.63 36.05
CA ARG A 318 -23.30 5.43 35.69
C ARG A 318 -22.27 4.61 34.95
N ILE A 319 -22.00 3.38 35.37
CA ILE A 319 -21.02 2.48 34.70
C ILE A 319 -21.48 2.16 33.28
N HIS A 320 -22.75 1.76 33.09
CA HIS A 320 -23.29 1.48 31.75
C HIS A 320 -23.28 2.72 30.86
N GLY A 321 -23.64 3.89 31.42
CA GLY A 321 -23.59 5.15 30.68
C GLY A 321 -22.18 5.52 30.21
N ILE A 322 -21.16 5.32 31.07
CA ILE A 322 -19.75 5.56 30.72
C ILE A 322 -19.27 4.58 29.64
N LEU A 323 -19.63 3.29 29.76
CA LEU A 323 -19.26 2.28 28.76
C LEU A 323 -19.85 2.59 27.38
N VAL A 324 -21.15 2.99 27.33
CA VAL A 324 -21.80 3.43 26.09
C VAL A 324 -21.13 4.68 25.53
N ALA A 325 -20.85 5.68 26.38
CA ALA A 325 -20.19 6.91 25.94
C ALA A 325 -18.79 6.61 25.38
N ALA A 326 -17.99 5.79 26.05
CA ALA A 326 -16.68 5.36 25.58
C ALA A 326 -16.78 4.63 24.23
N GLN A 327 -17.72 3.70 24.10
CA GLN A 327 -17.95 2.95 22.86
C GLN A 327 -18.34 3.89 21.70
N VAL A 328 -19.27 4.81 21.91
CA VAL A 328 -19.68 5.80 20.90
C VAL A 328 -18.52 6.69 20.52
N ALA A 329 -17.70 7.14 21.48
CA ALA A 329 -16.51 7.96 21.24
C ALA A 329 -15.47 7.23 20.36
N LEU A 330 -15.17 5.97 20.68
CA LEU A 330 -14.23 5.15 19.91
C LEU A 330 -14.78 4.83 18.52
N THR A 331 -16.09 4.57 18.41
CA THR A 331 -16.76 4.36 17.12
C THR A 331 -16.70 5.62 16.25
N LEU A 332 -16.95 6.80 16.84
CA LEU A 332 -16.81 8.08 16.12
C LEU A 332 -15.39 8.27 15.59
N LEU A 333 -14.38 7.99 16.39
CA LEU A 333 -12.98 8.08 15.98
C LEU A 333 -12.69 7.17 14.78
N LEU A 334 -13.11 5.90 14.82
CA LEU A 334 -12.91 4.94 13.72
C LEU A 334 -13.65 5.35 12.45
N LEU A 335 -14.93 5.76 12.58
CA LEU A 335 -15.71 6.20 11.42
C LEU A 335 -15.14 7.48 10.79
N SER A 336 -14.69 8.42 11.62
CA SER A 336 -14.07 9.66 11.11
C SER A 336 -12.75 9.36 10.41
N SER A 337 -11.93 8.46 10.93
CA SER A 337 -10.69 8.00 10.30
C SER A 337 -10.97 7.29 8.96
N ALA A 338 -11.98 6.43 8.91
CA ALA A 338 -12.42 5.76 7.69
C ALA A 338 -12.94 6.76 6.64
N GLY A 339 -13.75 7.74 7.07
CA GLY A 339 -14.23 8.82 6.21
C GLY A 339 -13.09 9.63 5.61
N GLY A 340 -12.05 9.92 6.41
CA GLY A 340 -10.84 10.58 5.95
C GLY A 340 -10.06 9.75 4.93
N ALA A 341 -9.86 8.46 5.18
CA ALA A 341 -9.18 7.54 4.27
C ALA A 341 -9.94 7.38 2.94
N ILE A 342 -11.26 7.17 2.99
CA ILE A 342 -12.10 7.07 1.79
C ILE A 342 -12.03 8.37 0.98
N ARG A 343 -12.13 9.53 1.64
CA ARG A 343 -12.04 10.82 0.96
C ARG A 343 -10.66 11.06 0.34
N GLY A 344 -9.58 10.65 1.04
CA GLY A 344 -8.21 10.70 0.51
C GLY A 344 -8.10 9.91 -0.79
N PHE A 345 -8.59 8.68 -0.79
CA PHE A 345 -8.62 7.82 -1.97
C PHE A 345 -9.49 8.40 -3.11
N VAL A 346 -10.70 8.89 -2.80
CA VAL A 346 -11.58 9.55 -3.79
C VAL A 346 -10.92 10.79 -4.38
N ARG A 347 -10.22 11.59 -3.56
CA ARG A 347 -9.45 12.74 -4.04
C ARG A 347 -8.33 12.29 -4.97
N LEU A 348 -7.61 11.23 -4.63
CA LEU A 348 -6.56 10.68 -5.47
C LEU A 348 -7.10 10.23 -6.83
N MET A 349 -8.26 9.56 -6.85
CA MET A 349 -8.93 9.14 -8.09
C MET A 349 -9.36 10.31 -8.99
N HIS A 350 -9.67 11.47 -8.40
CA HIS A 350 -10.09 12.67 -9.14
C HIS A 350 -8.98 13.70 -9.30
N THR A 351 -7.74 13.34 -8.94
CA THR A 351 -6.60 14.24 -9.13
C THR A 351 -6.35 14.42 -10.63
N SER A 352 -6.28 15.68 -11.07
CA SER A 352 -5.89 15.98 -12.45
C SER A 352 -4.48 15.51 -12.70
N LEU A 353 -4.31 14.63 -13.66
CA LEU A 353 -3.02 14.08 -14.06
C LEU A 353 -2.23 15.06 -14.93
N GLY A 354 -2.91 16.00 -15.59
CA GLY A 354 -2.34 16.87 -16.63
C GLY A 354 -2.11 16.15 -17.96
N TYR A 355 -2.51 14.89 -18.07
CA TYR A 355 -2.51 14.06 -19.27
C TYR A 355 -3.73 13.13 -19.27
N ASP A 356 -4.03 12.58 -20.45
CA ASP A 356 -5.14 11.62 -20.65
C ASP A 356 -4.62 10.18 -20.75
N PRO A 357 -4.86 9.31 -19.74
CA PRO A 357 -4.42 7.93 -19.77
C PRO A 357 -5.33 6.99 -20.58
N HIS A 358 -6.54 7.43 -20.97
CA HIS A 358 -7.52 6.58 -21.64
C HIS A 358 -7.05 6.14 -23.01
N ASN A 359 -7.33 4.90 -23.37
CA ASN A 359 -6.95 4.33 -24.67
C ASN A 359 -5.46 4.49 -25.02
N ALA A 360 -4.59 4.57 -24.05
CA ALA A 360 -3.15 4.65 -24.23
C ALA A 360 -2.43 3.51 -23.51
N MET A 361 -1.37 2.99 -24.11
CA MET A 361 -0.47 2.01 -23.50
C MET A 361 0.98 2.43 -23.69
N SER A 362 1.84 1.96 -22.79
CA SER A 362 3.28 2.08 -22.92
C SER A 362 3.89 0.73 -23.18
N VAL A 363 4.70 0.64 -24.23
CA VAL A 363 5.37 -0.57 -24.66
C VAL A 363 6.87 -0.35 -24.52
N ALA A 364 7.49 -0.99 -23.54
CA ALA A 364 8.93 -0.90 -23.33
C ALA A 364 9.67 -1.86 -24.28
N ILE A 365 10.72 -1.33 -24.90
CA ILE A 365 11.55 -2.08 -25.84
C ILE A 365 12.99 -1.94 -25.37
N PRO A 366 13.55 -2.98 -24.73
CA PRO A 366 14.93 -2.97 -24.31
C PRO A 366 15.85 -3.06 -25.51
N VAL A 367 16.96 -2.34 -25.50
CA VAL A 367 18.02 -2.51 -26.49
C VAL A 367 19.04 -3.48 -25.92
N HIS A 368 19.26 -4.60 -26.61
CA HIS A 368 20.21 -5.61 -26.18
C HIS A 368 21.66 -5.12 -26.32
N ASP A 369 22.55 -5.67 -25.53
CA ASP A 369 23.99 -5.41 -25.61
C ASP A 369 24.51 -5.64 -27.03
N ASN A 370 25.42 -4.77 -27.45
CA ASN A 370 26.05 -4.81 -28.79
C ASN A 370 25.08 -4.61 -29.96
N THR A 371 23.83 -4.17 -29.71
CA THR A 371 22.89 -3.78 -30.76
C THR A 371 22.66 -2.25 -30.74
N TYR A 372 22.54 -1.64 -31.91
CA TYR A 372 22.29 -0.20 -32.08
C TYR A 372 23.17 0.68 -31.17
N MET A 373 24.50 0.42 -31.21
CA MET A 373 25.45 1.05 -30.30
C MET A 373 25.73 2.52 -30.61
N THR A 374 25.45 2.96 -31.84
CA THR A 374 25.61 4.36 -32.22
C THR A 374 24.30 5.12 -32.09
N TRP A 375 24.39 6.42 -31.91
CA TRP A 375 23.25 7.31 -31.83
C TRP A 375 22.35 7.22 -33.09
N GLU A 376 22.97 7.23 -34.26
CA GLU A 376 22.27 7.18 -35.55
C GLU A 376 21.51 5.86 -35.74
N ALA A 377 22.17 4.74 -35.48
CA ALA A 377 21.55 3.41 -35.61
C ALA A 377 20.37 3.24 -34.65
N ARG A 378 20.53 3.69 -33.40
CA ARG A 378 19.49 3.58 -32.38
C ARG A 378 18.30 4.50 -32.69
N SER A 379 18.54 5.74 -33.09
CA SER A 379 17.48 6.68 -33.45
C SER A 379 16.69 6.21 -34.70
N GLN A 380 17.36 5.69 -35.71
CA GLN A 380 16.72 5.12 -36.89
C GLN A 380 15.86 3.90 -36.57
N PHE A 381 16.35 3.00 -35.71
CA PHE A 381 15.59 1.83 -35.26
C PHE A 381 14.28 2.23 -34.58
N PHE A 382 14.34 3.09 -33.58
CA PHE A 382 13.14 3.50 -32.85
C PHE A 382 12.17 4.30 -33.71
N GLU A 383 12.67 5.14 -34.62
CA GLU A 383 11.82 5.89 -35.54
C GLU A 383 11.12 4.99 -36.55
N GLN A 384 11.84 4.02 -37.15
CA GLN A 384 11.25 3.03 -38.05
C GLN A 384 10.15 2.23 -37.34
N LEU A 385 10.39 1.85 -36.10
CA LEU A 385 9.43 1.10 -35.30
C LEU A 385 8.21 1.94 -34.96
N ARG A 386 8.40 3.20 -34.51
CA ARG A 386 7.33 4.15 -34.24
C ARG A 386 6.44 4.36 -35.48
N ALA A 387 7.08 4.59 -36.64
CA ALA A 387 6.34 4.81 -37.88
C ALA A 387 5.51 3.60 -38.29
N ARG A 388 6.02 2.37 -38.15
CA ARG A 388 5.29 1.14 -38.43
C ARG A 388 4.10 0.95 -37.50
N ILE A 389 4.29 1.20 -36.18
CA ILE A 389 3.19 1.12 -35.19
C ILE A 389 2.15 2.20 -35.50
N ALA A 390 2.56 3.42 -35.81
CA ALA A 390 1.64 4.52 -36.13
C ALA A 390 0.82 4.26 -37.41
N ALA A 391 1.32 3.43 -38.32
CA ALA A 391 0.62 3.05 -39.55
C ALA A 391 -0.45 1.95 -39.35
N MET A 392 -0.57 1.37 -38.16
CA MET A 392 -1.59 0.36 -37.86
C MET A 392 -2.99 1.00 -37.83
N PRO A 393 -4.04 0.36 -38.38
CA PRO A 393 -5.37 0.97 -38.52
C PRO A 393 -6.02 1.37 -37.17
N GLU A 394 -5.75 0.60 -36.12
CA GLU A 394 -6.32 0.82 -34.79
C GLU A 394 -5.57 1.90 -33.99
N VAL A 395 -4.40 2.32 -34.45
CA VAL A 395 -3.55 3.31 -33.79
C VAL A 395 -3.94 4.72 -34.22
N VAL A 396 -4.10 5.60 -33.27
CA VAL A 396 -4.34 7.03 -33.48
C VAL A 396 -3.03 7.79 -33.59
N SER A 397 -2.12 7.50 -32.66
CA SER A 397 -0.80 8.14 -32.58
C SER A 397 0.18 7.25 -31.81
N ALA A 398 1.46 7.32 -32.20
CA ALA A 398 2.54 6.63 -31.50
C ALA A 398 3.71 7.61 -31.27
N GLY A 399 4.15 7.72 -30.02
CA GLY A 399 5.24 8.60 -29.59
C GLY A 399 6.34 7.81 -28.90
N ILE A 400 7.55 8.34 -28.90
CA ILE A 400 8.71 7.76 -28.22
C ILE A 400 8.96 8.50 -26.93
N SER A 401 9.27 7.74 -25.86
CA SER A 401 9.74 8.25 -24.60
C SER A 401 10.82 7.33 -24.05
N THR A 402 11.96 7.85 -23.65
CA THR A 402 13.01 7.03 -23.06
C THR A 402 12.85 6.88 -21.55
N ASN A 403 12.19 7.82 -20.88
CA ASN A 403 12.07 7.83 -19.43
C ASN A 403 10.83 8.56 -18.89
N ALA A 404 9.91 8.96 -19.75
CA ALA A 404 8.81 9.84 -19.39
C ALA A 404 7.43 9.18 -19.54
N THR A 405 7.25 7.98 -19.00
CA THR A 405 5.91 7.39 -18.90
C THR A 405 5.30 7.79 -17.57
N PRO A 406 4.30 8.68 -17.57
CA PRO A 406 3.65 9.08 -16.30
C PRO A 406 2.97 7.90 -15.61
N PRO A 407 2.89 7.91 -14.26
CA PRO A 407 3.36 8.92 -13.33
C PRO A 407 4.79 8.73 -12.82
N SER A 408 5.59 7.88 -13.36
CA SER A 408 6.85 7.56 -12.70
C SER A 408 7.92 7.08 -13.65
N ASN A 409 8.68 7.99 -14.28
CA ASN A 409 9.89 7.57 -15.00
C ASN A 409 10.77 8.73 -15.53
N GLY A 410 11.06 9.75 -14.84
CA GLY A 410 12.00 10.75 -15.32
C GLY A 410 13.24 10.86 -14.44
N TRP A 411 14.19 11.57 -14.89
CA TRP A 411 15.42 11.82 -14.17
C TRP A 411 15.41 13.18 -13.52
N ASN A 412 15.73 13.23 -12.25
CA ASN A 412 16.06 14.48 -11.61
C ASN A 412 17.51 14.82 -11.89
N THR A 413 17.74 15.99 -12.45
CA THR A 413 19.06 16.44 -12.88
C THR A 413 19.33 17.87 -12.46
N HIS A 414 20.59 18.18 -12.19
CA HIS A 414 21.04 19.55 -12.04
C HIS A 414 21.00 20.27 -13.37
N PHE A 415 20.77 21.58 -13.34
CA PHE A 415 20.65 22.41 -14.51
C PHE A 415 21.19 23.83 -14.28
N GLU A 416 21.46 24.51 -15.33
CA GLU A 416 21.92 25.89 -15.37
C GLU A 416 21.01 26.70 -16.27
N ILE A 417 20.72 27.95 -15.91
CA ILE A 417 19.99 28.90 -16.76
C ILE A 417 20.94 30.02 -17.13
N LEU A 418 21.04 30.34 -18.42
CA LEU A 418 21.92 31.39 -18.88
C LEU A 418 21.52 32.73 -18.28
N GLY A 419 22.47 33.39 -17.60
CA GLY A 419 22.25 34.70 -16.98
C GLY A 419 21.47 34.66 -15.66
N LYS A 420 21.13 33.48 -15.11
CA LYS A 420 20.44 33.36 -13.82
C LYS A 420 21.15 32.39 -12.89
N PRO A 421 21.40 32.77 -11.63
CA PRO A 421 21.96 31.84 -10.66
C PRO A 421 20.89 30.79 -10.29
N VAL A 422 21.22 29.50 -10.40
CA VAL A 422 20.40 28.38 -9.93
C VAL A 422 21.17 27.71 -8.78
N PRO A 423 20.56 27.56 -7.59
CA PRO A 423 21.19 26.84 -6.50
C PRO A 423 21.51 25.39 -6.90
N GLN A 424 22.71 24.92 -6.56
CA GLN A 424 23.15 23.56 -6.88
C GLN A 424 22.28 22.44 -6.26
N GLU A 425 21.51 22.77 -5.22
CA GLU A 425 20.57 21.83 -4.58
C GLU A 425 19.27 21.65 -5.36
N ARG A 426 19.02 22.48 -6.41
CA ARG A 426 17.79 22.39 -7.17
C ARG A 426 17.95 21.46 -8.36
N GLU A 427 17.03 20.52 -8.44
CA GLU A 427 16.91 19.57 -9.52
C GLU A 427 15.67 19.90 -10.35
N LEU A 428 15.74 19.60 -11.63
CA LEU A 428 14.57 19.59 -12.52
C LEU A 428 14.35 18.19 -13.08
N ARG A 429 13.12 17.92 -13.46
CA ARG A 429 12.74 16.72 -14.17
C ARG A 429 13.15 16.80 -15.62
N THR A 430 13.94 15.85 -16.13
CA THR A 430 14.33 15.79 -17.54
C THR A 430 13.65 14.62 -18.23
N ASN A 431 12.87 14.93 -19.26
CA ASN A 431 12.07 13.99 -20.03
C ASN A 431 12.57 13.95 -21.48
N PHE A 432 12.85 12.76 -22.01
CA PHE A 432 13.35 12.55 -23.38
C PHE A 432 12.20 12.02 -24.22
N VAL A 433 11.67 12.82 -25.16
CA VAL A 433 10.42 12.52 -25.84
C VAL A 433 10.47 12.85 -27.33
N SER A 434 9.61 12.20 -28.12
CA SER A 434 9.30 12.65 -29.48
C SER A 434 8.17 13.68 -29.47
N PRO A 435 7.97 14.46 -30.56
CA PRO A 435 6.88 15.45 -30.62
C PRO A 435 5.50 14.83 -30.44
N GLU A 436 5.30 13.58 -30.89
CA GLU A 436 4.03 12.86 -30.77
C GLU A 436 3.69 12.47 -29.33
N TYR A 437 4.65 12.47 -28.39
CA TYR A 437 4.43 12.22 -26.98
C TYR A 437 3.30 13.09 -26.41
N PHE A 438 3.31 14.39 -26.76
CA PHE A 438 2.30 15.34 -26.31
C PHE A 438 0.92 15.04 -26.91
N THR A 439 0.89 14.60 -28.17
CA THR A 439 -0.36 14.18 -28.85
C THR A 439 -0.91 12.89 -28.26
N VAL A 440 -0.04 11.89 -27.99
CA VAL A 440 -0.46 10.61 -27.39
C VAL A 440 -1.05 10.83 -26.02
N LEU A 441 -0.47 11.71 -25.22
CA LEU A 441 -0.89 11.98 -23.84
C LEU A 441 -1.90 13.13 -23.71
N HIS A 442 -2.23 13.82 -24.80
CA HIS A 442 -3.08 15.02 -24.80
C HIS A 442 -2.56 16.12 -23.86
N ILE A 443 -1.22 16.31 -23.78
CA ILE A 443 -0.62 17.40 -23.03
C ILE A 443 -0.64 18.65 -23.90
N PRO A 444 -1.37 19.73 -23.54
CA PRO A 444 -1.49 20.90 -24.39
C PRO A 444 -0.21 21.74 -24.41
N LEU A 445 0.10 22.26 -25.57
CA LEU A 445 1.07 23.33 -25.76
C LEU A 445 0.41 24.66 -25.34
N LEU A 446 1.02 25.38 -24.42
CA LEU A 446 0.50 26.65 -23.90
C LEU A 446 1.09 27.87 -24.62
N GLN A 447 2.38 27.83 -24.96
CA GLN A 447 3.08 28.91 -25.65
C GLN A 447 4.16 28.35 -26.57
N GLY A 448 4.48 29.07 -27.64
CA GLY A 448 5.53 28.71 -28.57
C GLY A 448 5.15 27.56 -29.50
N ARG A 449 6.08 26.63 -29.74
CA ARG A 449 5.88 25.48 -30.59
C ARG A 449 6.53 24.22 -30.02
N LEU A 450 6.10 23.06 -30.46
CA LEU A 450 6.83 21.82 -30.27
C LEU A 450 8.06 21.79 -31.21
N PHE A 451 9.06 20.97 -30.87
CA PHE A 451 10.10 20.59 -31.84
C PHE A 451 9.49 19.62 -32.85
N ASP A 452 10.00 19.66 -34.06
CA ASP A 452 9.52 18.79 -35.16
C ASP A 452 10.32 17.49 -35.29
N HIS A 453 9.86 16.63 -36.18
CA HIS A 453 10.50 15.34 -36.42
C HIS A 453 11.94 15.49 -36.96
N ALA A 454 12.19 16.42 -37.87
CA ALA A 454 13.51 16.64 -38.42
C ALA A 454 14.48 17.20 -37.36
N GLU A 455 14.00 18.09 -36.49
CA GLU A 455 14.74 18.61 -35.36
C GLU A 455 15.09 17.49 -34.36
N THR A 456 14.13 16.59 -34.11
CA THR A 456 14.34 15.42 -33.23
C THR A 456 15.41 14.50 -33.81
N MET A 457 15.34 14.15 -35.11
CA MET A 457 16.29 13.24 -35.76
C MET A 457 17.69 13.83 -35.96
N ARG A 458 17.82 15.16 -35.95
CA ARG A 458 19.13 15.84 -35.94
C ARG A 458 19.74 16.02 -34.58
N GLY A 459 19.01 15.67 -33.50
CA GLY A 459 19.43 15.96 -32.13
C GLY A 459 19.53 17.48 -31.90
N ALA A 460 18.52 18.24 -32.38
CA ALA A 460 18.52 19.69 -32.22
C ALA A 460 18.51 20.11 -30.74
N ARG A 461 19.34 21.09 -30.41
CA ARG A 461 19.49 21.64 -29.06
C ARG A 461 18.32 22.49 -28.66
N LEU A 462 17.14 21.88 -28.56
CA LEU A 462 15.86 22.48 -28.22
C LEU A 462 15.29 21.87 -26.97
N ALA A 463 14.50 22.65 -26.27
CA ALA A 463 13.81 22.23 -25.06
C ALA A 463 12.39 22.81 -25.00
N LEU A 464 11.48 22.06 -24.41
CA LEU A 464 10.22 22.57 -23.91
C LEU A 464 10.28 22.55 -22.38
N VAL A 465 9.60 23.46 -21.74
CA VAL A 465 9.47 23.52 -20.27
C VAL A 465 8.01 23.38 -19.89
N ASN A 466 7.76 22.82 -18.69
CA ASN A 466 6.40 22.79 -18.17
C ASN A 466 6.00 24.17 -17.59
N GLN A 467 4.71 24.34 -17.36
CA GLN A 467 4.15 25.58 -16.82
C GLN A 467 4.75 25.95 -15.46
N THR A 468 4.94 24.97 -14.58
CA THR A 468 5.58 25.16 -13.26
C THR A 468 6.98 25.76 -13.39
N MET A 469 7.81 25.23 -14.31
CA MET A 469 9.16 25.76 -14.56
C MET A 469 9.12 27.18 -15.12
N ALA A 470 8.24 27.42 -16.10
CA ALA A 470 8.08 28.74 -16.70
C ALA A 470 7.69 29.79 -15.67
N HIS A 471 6.70 29.51 -14.80
CA HIS A 471 6.28 30.42 -13.74
C HIS A 471 7.36 30.65 -12.68
N GLN A 472 8.11 29.62 -12.32
CA GLN A 472 9.12 29.71 -11.26
C GLN A 472 10.33 30.54 -11.67
N TYR A 473 10.80 30.40 -12.92
CA TYR A 473 12.04 31.03 -13.38
C TYR A 473 11.79 32.24 -14.30
N TRP A 474 10.63 32.33 -14.93
CA TRP A 474 10.25 33.42 -15.84
C TRP A 474 8.82 33.89 -15.58
N PRO A 475 8.54 34.47 -14.40
CA PRO A 475 7.17 34.83 -13.98
C PRO A 475 6.52 35.90 -14.89
N LEU A 476 7.30 36.64 -15.64
CA LEU A 476 6.81 37.66 -16.60
C LEU A 476 6.53 37.07 -18.00
N GLY A 477 6.60 35.77 -18.21
CA GLY A 477 6.26 35.11 -19.47
C GLY A 477 7.38 35.04 -20.52
N GLU A 478 8.61 35.33 -20.16
CA GLU A 478 9.76 35.37 -21.09
C GLU A 478 10.55 34.06 -21.15
N ALA A 479 9.91 32.91 -21.04
CA ALA A 479 10.61 31.62 -21.07
C ALA A 479 11.11 31.23 -22.46
N ILE A 480 10.35 31.59 -23.53
CA ILE A 480 10.70 31.24 -24.90
C ILE A 480 11.92 32.03 -25.34
N GLY A 481 12.86 31.36 -26.02
CA GLY A 481 14.13 31.95 -26.46
C GLY A 481 15.24 31.93 -25.42
N GLN A 482 14.92 31.66 -24.13
CA GLN A 482 15.91 31.50 -23.09
C GLN A 482 16.72 30.21 -23.28
N GLN A 483 17.89 30.15 -22.65
CA GLN A 483 18.77 29.02 -22.75
C GLN A 483 18.96 28.30 -21.41
N ILE A 484 18.92 26.99 -21.45
CA ILE A 484 19.11 26.10 -20.31
C ILE A 484 20.18 25.05 -20.66
N ARG A 485 20.96 24.64 -19.67
CA ARG A 485 21.97 23.60 -19.82
C ARG A 485 21.72 22.51 -18.79
N VAL A 486 21.84 21.25 -19.25
CA VAL A 486 21.73 20.07 -18.40
C VAL A 486 22.98 19.20 -18.61
N PRO A 487 24.01 19.30 -17.76
CA PRO A 487 25.30 18.63 -17.98
C PRO A 487 25.19 17.11 -18.09
N LYS A 488 24.23 16.50 -17.40
CA LYS A 488 23.99 15.04 -17.46
C LYS A 488 23.45 14.53 -18.82
N LEU A 489 23.16 15.41 -19.79
CA LEU A 489 22.79 14.98 -21.15
C LEU A 489 23.99 14.43 -21.93
N LYS A 490 25.20 14.63 -21.46
CA LYS A 490 26.40 14.05 -22.07
C LYS A 490 26.23 12.55 -22.24
N GLY A 491 26.47 12.07 -23.47
CA GLY A 491 26.35 10.64 -23.78
C GLY A 491 27.44 9.81 -23.14
N GLU A 492 27.14 8.57 -22.88
CA GLU A 492 28.02 7.55 -22.32
C GLU A 492 27.92 6.28 -23.19
N PRO A 493 28.51 6.28 -24.40
CA PRO A 493 28.50 5.09 -25.25
C PRO A 493 29.26 3.93 -24.61
N PRO A 494 28.85 2.67 -24.81
CA PRO A 494 27.71 2.23 -25.62
C PRO A 494 26.34 2.29 -24.91
N TYR A 495 26.33 2.50 -23.60
CA TYR A 495 25.11 2.38 -22.77
C TYR A 495 24.05 3.44 -23.11
N SER A 496 24.46 4.70 -23.19
CA SER A 496 23.55 5.79 -23.56
C SER A 496 24.17 6.70 -24.63
N PRO A 497 24.07 6.30 -25.91
CA PRO A 497 24.49 7.16 -27.00
C PRO A 497 23.63 8.43 -27.03
N ALA A 498 24.26 9.55 -27.36
CA ALA A 498 23.63 10.85 -27.38
C ALA A 498 23.98 11.60 -28.66
N ALA A 499 23.15 12.57 -29.01
CA ALA A 499 23.46 13.50 -30.10
C ALA A 499 24.76 14.27 -29.81
N PRO A 500 25.48 14.69 -30.86
CA PRO A 500 26.65 15.54 -30.68
C PRO A 500 26.33 16.80 -29.89
N ASP A 501 27.24 17.18 -28.97
CA ASP A 501 27.10 18.35 -28.12
C ASP A 501 25.79 18.42 -27.29
N SER A 502 25.27 17.26 -26.89
CA SER A 502 24.01 17.15 -26.11
C SER A 502 24.05 17.87 -24.75
N ASP A 503 25.23 18.09 -24.16
CA ASP A 503 25.46 18.83 -22.91
C ASP A 503 25.68 20.35 -23.12
N ALA A 504 25.53 20.86 -24.35
CA ALA A 504 25.55 22.29 -24.64
C ALA A 504 24.24 23.00 -24.24
N TRP A 505 24.20 24.31 -24.43
CA TRP A 505 23.03 25.12 -24.17
C TRP A 505 21.85 24.77 -25.10
N LEU A 506 20.68 24.53 -24.51
CA LEU A 506 19.43 24.21 -25.19
C LEU A 506 18.56 25.47 -25.24
N GLN A 507 17.96 25.76 -26.37
CA GLN A 507 17.01 26.88 -26.52
C GLN A 507 15.59 26.40 -26.15
N ILE A 508 14.91 27.14 -25.28
CA ILE A 508 13.51 26.91 -24.96
C ILE A 508 12.64 27.42 -26.10
N VAL A 509 11.87 26.54 -26.74
CA VAL A 509 11.02 26.85 -27.91
C VAL A 509 9.53 26.82 -27.59
N GLY A 510 9.13 26.27 -26.44
CA GLY A 510 7.74 26.25 -26.03
C GLY A 510 7.53 25.91 -24.56
N VAL A 511 6.32 26.19 -24.12
CA VAL A 511 5.83 25.89 -22.77
C VAL A 511 4.64 24.95 -22.88
N VAL A 512 4.69 23.81 -22.23
CA VAL A 512 3.60 22.81 -22.18
C VAL A 512 2.91 22.83 -20.83
N ALA A 513 1.70 22.31 -20.77
CA ALA A 513 0.98 22.17 -19.51
C ALA A 513 1.70 21.22 -18.54
N ASP A 514 1.41 21.39 -17.28
CA ASP A 514 1.94 20.53 -16.22
C ASP A 514 1.36 19.12 -16.31
N ALA A 515 2.23 18.12 -16.22
CA ALA A 515 1.87 16.70 -16.07
C ALA A 515 2.46 16.15 -14.78
N ARG A 516 1.74 15.20 -14.16
CA ARG A 516 2.22 14.53 -12.93
C ARG A 516 3.15 13.38 -13.29
N ASP A 517 4.41 13.68 -13.47
CA ASP A 517 5.45 12.71 -13.86
C ASP A 517 6.12 12.02 -12.65
N ASP A 518 5.96 12.55 -11.44
CA ASP A 518 6.72 12.15 -10.24
C ASP A 518 5.85 11.46 -9.17
N GLY A 519 4.67 10.99 -9.54
CA GLY A 519 3.70 10.38 -8.66
C GLY A 519 2.39 11.16 -8.56
N LEU A 520 1.38 10.51 -8.01
CA LEU A 520 0.03 11.09 -7.95
C LEU A 520 -0.12 12.13 -6.84
N ARG A 521 0.69 12.02 -5.77
CA ARG A 521 0.67 12.91 -4.59
C ARG A 521 1.67 14.03 -4.64
N GLU A 522 2.81 13.77 -5.29
CA GLU A 522 3.87 14.75 -5.36
C GLU A 522 3.41 16.02 -6.07
N PRO A 523 3.82 17.20 -5.59
CA PRO A 523 3.59 18.43 -6.34
C PRO A 523 4.32 18.36 -7.67
N VAL A 524 3.74 18.98 -8.70
CA VAL A 524 4.39 19.06 -10.00
C VAL A 524 5.71 19.81 -9.86
N LYS A 525 6.80 19.17 -10.26
CA LYS A 525 8.15 19.77 -10.24
C LYS A 525 8.45 20.52 -11.55
N PRO A 526 9.38 21.46 -11.52
CA PRO A 526 9.95 22.00 -12.75
C PRO A 526 10.44 20.89 -13.65
N ALA A 527 10.02 20.90 -14.93
CA ALA A 527 10.36 19.86 -15.89
C ALA A 527 10.77 20.43 -17.23
N ILE A 528 11.70 19.72 -17.88
CA ILE A 528 12.15 19.98 -19.23
C ILE A 528 11.88 18.76 -20.10
N TYR A 529 11.45 18.98 -21.33
CA TYR A 529 11.26 17.97 -22.35
C TYR A 529 12.24 18.25 -23.48
N VAL A 530 13.07 17.27 -23.80
CA VAL A 530 14.08 17.35 -24.86
C VAL A 530 13.85 16.26 -25.89
N PRO A 531 14.30 16.42 -27.16
CA PRO A 531 14.26 15.35 -28.14
C PRO A 531 14.86 14.06 -27.57
N TYR A 532 14.19 12.93 -27.73
CA TYR A 532 14.64 11.64 -27.15
C TYR A 532 16.03 11.23 -27.67
N THR A 533 16.43 11.73 -28.82
CA THR A 533 17.74 11.50 -29.43
C THR A 533 18.86 12.25 -28.71
N MET A 534 18.56 13.25 -27.89
CA MET A 534 19.58 13.99 -27.11
C MET A 534 20.38 13.08 -26.18
N LYS A 535 19.72 12.10 -25.53
CA LYS A 535 20.38 11.03 -24.78
C LYS A 535 19.46 9.81 -24.75
N MET A 536 19.88 8.73 -25.38
CA MET A 536 19.06 7.53 -25.54
C MET A 536 19.44 6.51 -24.47
N GLN A 537 18.43 5.94 -23.83
CA GLN A 537 18.60 4.90 -22.80
C GLN A 537 18.54 3.50 -23.44
N MET A 538 18.94 2.49 -22.64
CA MET A 538 18.74 1.09 -23.02
C MET A 538 17.26 0.70 -23.04
N PHE A 539 16.45 1.34 -22.17
CA PHE A 539 15.01 1.13 -22.13
C PHE A 539 14.32 2.33 -22.79
N THR A 540 13.76 2.10 -23.95
CA THR A 540 12.95 3.10 -24.66
C THR A 540 11.52 2.59 -24.75
N GLN A 541 10.57 3.48 -24.51
CA GLN A 541 9.16 3.17 -24.53
C GLN A 541 8.50 3.78 -25.76
N ILE A 542 7.61 3.02 -26.38
CA ILE A 542 6.70 3.54 -27.38
C ILE A 542 5.33 3.67 -26.74
N LEU A 543 4.88 4.89 -26.62
CA LEU A 543 3.53 5.22 -26.17
C LEU A 543 2.60 5.14 -27.37
N VAL A 544 1.52 4.39 -27.24
CA VAL A 544 0.56 4.13 -28.31
C VAL A 544 -0.83 4.51 -27.85
N ARG A 545 -1.48 5.44 -28.56
CA ARG A 545 -2.90 5.75 -28.40
C ARG A 545 -3.69 5.01 -29.46
N THR A 546 -4.76 4.37 -29.06
CA THR A 546 -5.57 3.51 -29.92
C THR A 546 -7.03 3.97 -29.96
N ARG A 547 -7.77 3.51 -31.00
CA ARG A 547 -9.23 3.72 -31.12
C ARG A 547 -10.04 2.67 -30.37
N VAL A 548 -9.42 1.56 -30.01
CA VAL A 548 -9.98 0.40 -29.33
C VAL A 548 -9.22 0.15 -28.03
N GLU A 549 -9.63 -0.82 -27.24
CA GLU A 549 -8.91 -1.23 -26.03
C GLU A 549 -7.43 -1.51 -26.35
N PRO A 550 -6.48 -0.80 -25.74
CA PRO A 550 -5.05 -0.82 -26.12
C PRO A 550 -4.43 -2.20 -26.16
N LEU A 551 -4.76 -3.06 -25.19
CA LEU A 551 -4.16 -4.39 -25.09
C LEU A 551 -4.58 -5.34 -26.24
N THR A 552 -5.69 -5.06 -26.92
CA THR A 552 -6.12 -5.85 -28.10
C THR A 552 -5.17 -5.66 -29.28
N VAL A 553 -4.52 -4.50 -29.36
CA VAL A 553 -3.56 -4.13 -30.42
C VAL A 553 -2.14 -4.67 -30.14
N LEU A 554 -1.87 -5.12 -28.91
CA LEU A 554 -0.53 -5.52 -28.46
C LEU A 554 0.09 -6.63 -29.33
N ARG A 555 -0.71 -7.60 -29.80
CA ARG A 555 -0.21 -8.66 -30.70
C ARG A 555 0.30 -8.06 -32.02
N GLY A 556 -0.41 -7.09 -32.57
CA GLY A 556 0.02 -6.36 -33.76
C GLY A 556 1.31 -5.57 -33.51
N VAL A 557 1.41 -4.90 -32.37
CA VAL A 557 2.63 -4.16 -31.99
C VAL A 557 3.82 -5.12 -31.86
N ARG A 558 3.67 -6.26 -31.22
CA ARG A 558 4.71 -7.30 -31.15
C ARG A 558 5.14 -7.79 -32.53
N ALA A 559 4.19 -7.99 -33.42
CA ALA A 559 4.50 -8.38 -34.81
C ALA A 559 5.29 -7.30 -35.56
N GLN A 560 5.01 -6.00 -35.34
CA GLN A 560 5.79 -4.92 -35.93
C GLN A 560 7.21 -4.84 -35.32
N VAL A 561 7.38 -5.07 -34.04
CA VAL A 561 8.71 -5.13 -33.39
C VAL A 561 9.52 -6.26 -34.01
N HIS A 562 8.96 -7.46 -34.09
CA HIS A 562 9.61 -8.63 -34.69
C HIS A 562 9.93 -8.43 -36.19
N ALA A 563 9.06 -7.75 -36.93
CA ALA A 563 9.28 -7.46 -38.36
C ALA A 563 10.41 -6.45 -38.59
N VAL A 564 10.71 -5.58 -37.63
CA VAL A 564 11.87 -4.66 -37.71
C VAL A 564 13.15 -5.38 -37.30
N ASN A 565 13.10 -6.14 -36.24
CA ASN A 565 14.21 -6.95 -35.75
C ASN A 565 13.67 -8.23 -35.10
N PRO A 566 13.93 -9.42 -35.71
CA PRO A 566 13.45 -10.70 -35.16
C PRO A 566 13.94 -11.04 -33.74
N ASP A 567 15.10 -10.50 -33.36
CA ASP A 567 15.68 -10.74 -32.03
C ASP A 567 15.16 -9.76 -30.96
N GLN A 568 14.36 -8.79 -31.39
CA GLN A 568 13.84 -7.73 -30.52
C GLN A 568 12.41 -8.04 -30.08
N GLN A 569 12.12 -7.73 -28.83
CA GLN A 569 10.78 -7.96 -28.29
C GLN A 569 10.27 -6.81 -27.43
N VAL A 570 9.03 -6.95 -27.03
CA VAL A 570 8.35 -6.09 -26.08
C VAL A 570 8.58 -6.63 -24.68
N MET A 571 9.11 -5.80 -23.81
CA MET A 571 9.45 -6.13 -22.44
C MET A 571 8.21 -6.36 -21.57
N GLY A 572 8.23 -7.44 -20.81
CA GLY A 572 7.38 -7.71 -19.68
C GLY A 572 5.88 -7.70 -19.92
N ARG A 573 5.15 -7.51 -18.82
CA ARG A 573 3.69 -7.39 -18.83
C ARG A 573 3.28 -5.97 -19.25
N VAL A 574 2.94 -5.80 -20.54
CA VAL A 574 2.39 -4.52 -21.03
C VAL A 574 1.06 -4.22 -20.34
N ARG A 575 0.90 -2.99 -19.89
CA ARG A 575 -0.33 -2.46 -19.28
C ARG A 575 -0.80 -1.23 -20.06
N ASN A 576 -2.11 -1.00 -20.10
CA ASN A 576 -2.59 0.31 -20.49
C ASN A 576 -2.25 1.34 -19.39
N LEU A 577 -2.28 2.64 -19.70
CA LEU A 577 -1.87 3.67 -18.72
C LEU A 577 -2.81 3.75 -17.52
N GLU A 578 -4.09 3.44 -17.66
CA GLU A 578 -5.02 3.38 -16.53
C GLU A 578 -4.64 2.26 -15.55
N GLN A 579 -4.33 1.06 -16.06
CA GLN A 579 -3.83 -0.04 -15.25
C GLN A 579 -2.49 0.31 -14.62
N TRP A 580 -1.59 0.98 -15.37
CA TRP A 580 -0.30 1.44 -14.86
C TRP A 580 -0.47 2.36 -13.65
N ILE A 581 -1.38 3.34 -13.72
CA ILE A 581 -1.72 4.23 -12.60
C ILE A 581 -2.21 3.45 -11.39
N THR A 582 -3.11 2.48 -11.60
CA THR A 582 -3.69 1.68 -10.50
C THR A 582 -2.69 0.71 -9.85
N THR A 583 -1.57 0.40 -10.52
CA THR A 583 -0.47 -0.39 -9.97
C THR A 583 0.56 0.44 -9.23
N GLN A 584 0.50 1.78 -9.30
CA GLN A 584 1.40 2.63 -8.53
C GLN A 584 1.22 2.41 -7.04
N GLN A 585 2.33 2.39 -6.32
CA GLN A 585 2.34 2.10 -4.88
C GLN A 585 1.42 3.04 -4.09
N GLU A 586 1.39 4.33 -4.43
CA GLU A 586 0.54 5.32 -3.77
C GLU A 586 -0.94 5.00 -3.91
N TRP A 587 -1.38 4.67 -5.14
CA TRP A 587 -2.78 4.33 -5.44
C TRP A 587 -3.20 3.04 -4.72
N ALA A 588 -2.32 2.04 -4.78
CA ALA A 588 -2.51 0.75 -4.16
C ALA A 588 -2.63 0.85 -2.64
N GLN A 589 -1.75 1.62 -2.01
CA GLN A 589 -1.71 1.84 -0.58
C GLN A 589 -2.96 2.59 -0.09
N GLU A 590 -3.36 3.67 -0.77
CA GLU A 590 -4.58 4.41 -0.43
C GLU A 590 -5.84 3.56 -0.55
N ARG A 591 -5.96 2.80 -1.63
CA ARG A 591 -7.07 1.87 -1.83
C ARG A 591 -7.15 0.85 -0.69
N LEU A 592 -6.01 0.24 -0.32
CA LEU A 592 -5.96 -0.74 0.75
C LEU A 592 -6.38 -0.12 2.09
N VAL A 593 -5.86 1.05 2.42
CA VAL A 593 -6.20 1.78 3.64
C VAL A 593 -7.68 2.13 3.66
N ALA A 594 -8.23 2.67 2.58
CA ALA A 594 -9.64 3.03 2.47
C ALA A 594 -10.56 1.80 2.64
N LEU A 595 -10.22 0.67 2.03
CA LEU A 595 -10.98 -0.58 2.15
C LEU A 595 -10.95 -1.15 3.57
N LEU A 596 -9.77 -1.22 4.19
CA LEU A 596 -9.62 -1.78 5.54
C LEU A 596 -10.28 -0.89 6.59
N PHE A 597 -10.06 0.43 6.54
CA PHE A 597 -10.73 1.36 7.44
C PHE A 597 -12.25 1.39 7.22
N GLY A 598 -12.71 1.27 5.97
CA GLY A 598 -14.12 1.12 5.64
C GLY A 598 -14.74 -0.13 6.27
N ALA A 599 -14.07 -1.27 6.17
CA ALA A 599 -14.50 -2.51 6.81
C ALA A 599 -14.53 -2.39 8.33
N PHE A 600 -13.50 -1.79 8.94
CA PHE A 600 -13.44 -1.53 10.38
C PHE A 600 -14.55 -0.58 10.85
N ALA A 601 -14.87 0.45 10.06
CA ALA A 601 -15.96 1.37 10.34
C ALA A 601 -17.32 0.65 10.36
N VAL A 602 -17.58 -0.21 9.38
CA VAL A 602 -18.81 -1.02 9.34
C VAL A 602 -18.88 -1.94 10.56
N LEU A 603 -17.82 -2.63 10.90
CA LEU A 603 -17.75 -3.49 12.09
C LEU A 603 -17.96 -2.69 13.38
N ALA A 604 -17.31 -1.53 13.52
CA ALA A 604 -17.48 -0.66 14.70
C ALA A 604 -18.92 -0.16 14.83
N LEU A 605 -19.55 0.22 13.71
CA LEU A 605 -20.95 0.65 13.70
C LEU A 605 -21.89 -0.48 14.12
N LEU A 606 -21.72 -1.68 13.57
CA LEU A 606 -22.51 -2.86 13.95
C LEU A 606 -22.34 -3.20 15.43
N LEU A 607 -21.10 -3.19 15.92
CA LEU A 607 -20.82 -3.41 17.34
C LEU A 607 -21.44 -2.32 18.22
N SER A 608 -21.43 -1.06 17.77
CA SER A 608 -22.03 0.07 18.49
C SER A 608 -23.56 -0.08 18.58
N VAL A 609 -24.21 -0.44 17.48
CA VAL A 609 -25.67 -0.70 17.44
C VAL A 609 -26.04 -1.85 18.37
N LEU A 610 -25.31 -2.96 18.32
CA LEU A 610 -25.54 -4.14 19.16
C LEU A 610 -25.35 -3.82 20.65
N GLY A 611 -24.29 -3.09 20.98
CA GLY A 611 -24.00 -2.69 22.36
C GLY A 611 -25.08 -1.76 22.92
N LEU A 612 -25.48 -0.78 22.15
CA LEU A 612 -26.53 0.15 22.54
C LEU A 612 -27.90 -0.54 22.69
N TYR A 613 -28.26 -1.40 21.73
CA TYR A 613 -29.45 -2.25 21.81
C TYR A 613 -29.46 -3.07 23.12
N SER A 614 -28.32 -3.69 23.46
CA SER A 614 -28.18 -4.53 24.66
C SER A 614 -28.37 -3.72 25.93
N VAL A 615 -27.76 -2.54 26.03
CA VAL A 615 -27.91 -1.64 27.20
C VAL A 615 -29.33 -1.15 27.31
N VAL A 616 -29.96 -0.70 26.25
CA VAL A 616 -31.34 -0.20 26.29
C VAL A 616 -32.31 -1.31 26.66
N SER A 617 -32.15 -2.51 26.05
CA SER A 617 -32.97 -3.68 26.37
C SER A 617 -32.85 -4.05 27.86
N TYR A 618 -31.65 -3.99 28.43
CA TYR A 618 -31.37 -4.23 29.81
C TYR A 618 -32.04 -3.19 30.73
N ILE A 619 -31.89 -1.90 30.41
CA ILE A 619 -32.52 -0.80 31.18
C ILE A 619 -34.06 -0.95 31.18
N VAL A 620 -34.64 -1.29 30.05
CA VAL A 620 -36.07 -1.54 29.88
C VAL A 620 -36.51 -2.70 30.78
N ALA A 621 -35.80 -3.84 30.70
CA ALA A 621 -36.12 -5.01 31.51
C ALA A 621 -36.05 -4.74 33.02
N GLN A 622 -35.08 -3.93 33.49
CA GLN A 622 -35.00 -3.55 34.90
C GLN A 622 -36.12 -2.61 35.36
N ARG A 623 -36.72 -1.86 34.48
CA ARG A 623 -37.76 -0.85 34.78
C ARG A 623 -39.16 -1.29 34.38
N THR A 624 -39.35 -2.55 34.02
CA THR A 624 -40.63 -3.08 33.53
C THR A 624 -41.76 -2.79 34.55
N ASN A 625 -41.53 -3.02 35.84
CA ASN A 625 -42.53 -2.73 36.89
C ASN A 625 -42.81 -1.22 37.03
N GLU A 626 -41.77 -0.37 36.98
CA GLU A 626 -41.92 1.10 36.99
C GLU A 626 -42.77 1.59 35.82
N PHE A 627 -42.51 1.07 34.61
CA PHE A 627 -43.27 1.40 33.43
C PHE A 627 -44.71 0.87 33.51
N GLY A 628 -44.90 -0.34 34.03
CA GLY A 628 -46.22 -0.91 34.28
C GLY A 628 -47.07 -0.06 35.23
N ILE A 629 -46.51 0.36 36.39
CA ILE A 629 -47.19 1.23 37.37
C ILE A 629 -47.54 2.58 36.72
N ARG A 630 -46.61 3.19 36.00
CA ARG A 630 -46.87 4.49 35.32
C ARG A 630 -47.98 4.40 34.28
N MET A 631 -48.00 3.32 33.48
CA MET A 631 -49.05 3.09 32.52
C MET A 631 -50.41 2.80 33.17
N ALA A 632 -50.41 2.05 34.29
CA ALA A 632 -51.60 1.84 35.08
C ALA A 632 -52.19 3.14 35.68
N LEU A 633 -51.30 4.12 35.96
CA LEU A 633 -51.63 5.47 36.42
C LEU A 633 -51.97 6.45 35.30
N GLY A 634 -52.10 5.96 34.03
CA GLY A 634 -52.52 6.77 32.86
C GLY A 634 -51.40 7.41 32.04
N ALA A 635 -50.11 7.04 32.28
CA ALA A 635 -49.04 7.53 31.43
C ALA A 635 -49.13 6.96 30.03
N GLY A 636 -49.19 7.82 29.04
CA GLY A 636 -49.23 7.43 27.63
C GLY A 636 -47.92 6.76 27.13
N ARG A 637 -47.97 5.91 26.12
CA ARG A 637 -46.85 5.22 25.49
C ARG A 637 -45.69 6.18 25.10
N THR A 638 -46.04 7.37 24.62
CA THR A 638 -45.09 8.41 24.20
C THR A 638 -44.23 8.91 25.40
N HIS A 639 -44.79 8.93 26.60
CA HIS A 639 -44.09 9.33 27.81
C HIS A 639 -42.99 8.30 28.17
N VAL A 640 -43.31 7.00 28.11
CA VAL A 640 -42.36 5.90 28.32
C VAL A 640 -41.25 5.93 27.25
N LEU A 641 -41.60 6.08 26.00
CA LEU A 641 -40.64 6.23 24.90
C LEU A 641 -39.67 7.40 25.15
N ARG A 642 -40.21 8.59 25.47
CA ARG A 642 -39.39 9.78 25.74
C ARG A 642 -38.40 9.57 26.87
N LEU A 643 -38.80 8.84 27.92
CA LEU A 643 -37.95 8.54 29.07
C LEU A 643 -36.77 7.61 28.71
N VAL A 644 -37.02 6.58 27.89
CA VAL A 644 -35.99 5.68 27.37
C VAL A 644 -35.00 6.43 26.48
N PHE A 645 -35.51 7.21 25.51
CA PHE A 645 -34.68 7.99 24.63
C PHE A 645 -33.85 9.06 25.37
N ALA A 646 -34.42 9.79 26.33
CA ALA A 646 -33.72 10.82 27.08
C ALA A 646 -32.56 10.24 27.93
N SER A 647 -32.74 9.07 28.52
CA SER A 647 -31.68 8.42 29.30
C SER A 647 -30.50 7.95 28.43
N THR A 648 -30.78 7.55 27.18
CA THR A 648 -29.79 7.09 26.24
C THR A 648 -29.11 8.27 25.52
N ALA A 649 -29.86 9.31 25.22
CA ALA A 649 -29.36 10.53 24.54
C ALA A 649 -28.23 11.20 25.32
N LEU A 650 -28.27 11.22 26.64
CA LEU A 650 -27.20 11.78 27.50
C LEU A 650 -25.89 11.01 27.36
N SER A 651 -25.92 9.67 27.33
CA SER A 651 -24.74 8.82 27.20
C SER A 651 -24.18 8.90 25.74
N VAL A 652 -25.06 8.88 24.75
CA VAL A 652 -24.68 9.01 23.34
C VAL A 652 -24.12 10.40 23.08
N GLY A 653 -24.78 11.46 23.52
CA GLY A 653 -24.31 12.84 23.38
C GLY A 653 -22.96 13.10 24.07
N GLY A 654 -22.79 12.58 25.29
CA GLY A 654 -21.51 12.60 25.99
C GLY A 654 -20.41 11.84 25.24
N GLY A 655 -20.74 10.67 24.67
CA GLY A 655 -19.83 9.89 23.83
C GLY A 655 -19.43 10.60 22.54
N LEU A 656 -20.40 11.23 21.86
CA LEU A 656 -20.13 12.03 20.65
C LEU A 656 -19.22 13.22 20.97
N ALA A 657 -19.49 13.96 22.04
CA ALA A 657 -18.65 15.07 22.48
C ALA A 657 -17.22 14.61 22.82
N ALA A 658 -17.08 13.53 23.60
CA ALA A 658 -15.78 12.93 23.91
C ALA A 658 -15.04 12.43 22.67
N GLY A 659 -15.76 11.81 21.72
CA GLY A 659 -15.22 11.35 20.46
C GLY A 659 -14.69 12.49 19.59
N VAL A 660 -15.41 13.60 19.50
CA VAL A 660 -14.96 14.80 18.77
C VAL A 660 -13.70 15.36 19.43
N VAL A 661 -13.68 15.52 20.75
CA VAL A 661 -12.50 16.00 21.50
C VAL A 661 -11.30 15.09 21.28
N LEU A 662 -11.50 13.76 21.39
CA LEU A 662 -10.44 12.78 21.16
C LEU A 662 -9.92 12.85 19.72
N SER A 663 -10.83 12.97 18.77
CA SER A 663 -10.47 13.12 17.35
C SER A 663 -9.64 14.38 17.10
N LEU A 664 -10.02 15.52 17.72
CA LEU A 664 -9.26 16.78 17.64
C LEU A 664 -7.89 16.66 18.31
N ALA A 665 -7.80 16.01 19.47
CA ALA A 665 -6.54 15.77 20.17
C ALA A 665 -5.56 14.91 19.34
N LEU A 666 -6.07 13.92 18.63
CA LEU A 666 -5.27 13.02 17.77
C LEU A 666 -4.99 13.60 16.39
N LYS A 667 -5.59 14.74 16.02
CA LYS A 667 -5.41 15.36 14.70
C LYS A 667 -3.94 15.55 14.32
N GLY A 668 -3.12 16.08 15.22
CA GLY A 668 -1.69 16.31 14.98
C GLY A 668 -0.89 15.04 14.80
N MET A 669 -1.27 13.97 15.49
CA MET A 669 -0.66 12.64 15.34
C MET A 669 -1.11 11.99 14.03
N LEU A 670 -2.40 12.01 13.73
CA LEU A 670 -2.98 11.46 12.51
C LEU A 670 -2.51 12.21 11.25
N ALA A 671 -2.34 13.53 11.31
CA ALA A 671 -1.86 14.34 10.20
C ALA A 671 -0.40 14.04 9.80
N ARG A 672 0.43 13.60 10.74
CA ARG A 672 1.81 13.15 10.46
C ARG A 672 1.87 11.80 9.75
N TRP A 673 0.80 11.01 9.85
CA TRP A 673 0.75 9.61 9.42
C TRP A 673 -0.18 9.37 8.22
N ALA A 674 -1.12 10.29 8.00
CA ALA A 674 -2.03 10.28 6.87
C ALA A 674 -2.04 11.68 6.25
N GLU A 675 -1.15 11.92 5.29
CA GLU A 675 -1.12 13.15 4.51
C GLU A 675 -2.48 13.33 3.82
N GLY A 676 -3.22 14.34 4.24
CA GLY A 676 -4.54 14.66 3.68
C GLY A 676 -5.74 14.36 4.56
N SER A 677 -5.62 13.66 5.70
CA SER A 677 -6.70 13.51 6.68
C SER A 677 -6.81 14.74 7.59
N SER A 678 -6.91 15.95 7.02
CA SER A 678 -7.47 17.05 7.77
C SER A 678 -8.90 16.64 8.13
N MET A 679 -9.26 16.66 9.41
CA MET A 679 -10.64 16.42 9.85
C MET A 679 -11.54 17.43 9.15
N ASP A 680 -12.16 16.97 8.08
CA ASP A 680 -13.18 17.75 7.41
C ASP A 680 -14.40 17.81 8.32
N PRO A 681 -14.84 18.99 8.71
CA PRO A 681 -16.04 19.15 9.52
C PRO A 681 -17.26 18.44 8.92
N ALA A 682 -17.33 18.34 7.59
CA ALA A 682 -18.41 17.63 6.89
C ALA A 682 -18.40 16.12 7.18
N ILE A 683 -17.22 15.49 7.24
CA ILE A 683 -17.10 14.06 7.61
C ILE A 683 -17.55 13.86 9.05
N VAL A 684 -17.08 14.69 9.98
CA VAL A 684 -17.44 14.59 11.40
C VAL A 684 -18.96 14.76 11.57
N LEU A 685 -19.56 15.73 10.89
CA LEU A 685 -21.02 15.94 10.94
C LEU A 685 -21.78 14.75 10.33
N ALA A 686 -21.34 14.20 9.21
CA ALA A 686 -21.93 13.03 8.61
C ALA A 686 -21.84 11.79 9.53
N VAL A 687 -20.70 11.59 10.19
CA VAL A 687 -20.49 10.51 11.17
C VAL A 687 -21.37 10.70 12.40
N VAL A 688 -21.47 11.92 12.93
CA VAL A 688 -22.37 12.23 14.04
C VAL A 688 -23.82 11.95 13.67
N ALA A 689 -24.27 12.38 12.48
CA ALA A 689 -25.62 12.12 12.00
C ALA A 689 -25.87 10.60 11.81
N LEU A 690 -24.90 9.86 11.28
CA LEU A 690 -24.98 8.41 11.13
C LEU A 690 -25.07 7.71 12.48
N LEU A 691 -24.25 8.08 13.47
CA LEU A 691 -24.28 7.51 14.82
C LEU A 691 -25.57 7.86 15.56
N MET A 692 -26.08 9.05 15.42
CA MET A 692 -27.39 9.45 15.96
C MET A 692 -28.53 8.62 15.35
N GLY A 693 -28.52 8.43 14.03
CA GLY A 693 -29.46 7.57 13.34
C GLY A 693 -29.38 6.11 13.81
N ALA A 694 -28.16 5.57 13.90
CA ALA A 694 -27.90 4.22 14.37
C ALA A 694 -28.33 4.03 15.84
N ALA A 695 -28.05 5.01 16.70
CA ALA A 695 -28.49 5.01 18.11
C ALA A 695 -30.00 5.04 18.21
N THR A 696 -30.67 5.86 17.41
CA THR A 696 -32.13 5.91 17.36
C THR A 696 -32.70 4.56 16.92
N ALA A 697 -32.20 3.98 15.85
CA ALA A 697 -32.62 2.66 15.35
C ALA A 697 -32.42 1.55 16.40
N ALA A 698 -31.30 1.54 17.10
CA ALA A 698 -31.01 0.58 18.17
C ALA A 698 -31.99 0.70 19.36
N CYS A 699 -32.52 1.90 19.61
CA CYS A 699 -33.47 2.14 20.70
C CYS A 699 -34.92 1.81 20.36
N VAL A 700 -35.32 1.80 19.07
CA VAL A 700 -36.70 1.66 18.62
C VAL A 700 -37.32 0.36 19.14
N LEU A 701 -36.69 -0.79 18.89
CA LEU A 701 -37.26 -2.09 19.24
C LEU A 701 -37.40 -2.30 20.74
N PRO A 702 -36.39 -2.00 21.63
CA PRO A 702 -36.53 -2.08 23.06
C PRO A 702 -37.57 -1.09 23.62
N ALA A 703 -37.59 0.14 23.08
CA ALA A 703 -38.55 1.16 23.50
C ALA A 703 -39.99 0.78 23.12
N TYR A 704 -40.20 0.21 21.94
CA TYR A 704 -41.51 -0.31 21.51
C TYR A 704 -41.98 -1.42 22.44
N ARG A 705 -41.09 -2.39 22.76
CA ARG A 705 -41.39 -3.46 23.75
C ARG A 705 -41.77 -2.89 25.11
N ALA A 706 -41.06 -1.86 25.60
CA ALA A 706 -41.37 -1.19 26.86
C ALA A 706 -42.78 -0.54 26.86
N SER A 707 -43.19 0.02 25.75
CA SER A 707 -44.49 0.70 25.59
C SER A 707 -45.69 -0.23 25.37
N SER A 708 -45.42 -1.53 25.09
CA SER A 708 -46.45 -2.55 24.81
C SER A 708 -46.66 -3.52 25.97
N ILE A 709 -46.05 -3.25 27.15
CA ILE A 709 -46.19 -4.09 28.34
C ILE A 709 -47.63 -3.96 28.86
N ASP A 710 -48.32 -5.10 29.08
CA ASP A 710 -49.64 -5.12 29.70
C ASP A 710 -49.47 -4.79 31.20
N PRO A 711 -50.15 -3.71 31.70
CA PRO A 711 -50.08 -3.31 33.11
C PRO A 711 -50.49 -4.43 34.09
N VAL A 712 -51.39 -5.31 33.67
CA VAL A 712 -51.90 -6.42 34.52
C VAL A 712 -50.84 -7.50 34.70
N THR A 713 -50.11 -7.83 33.61
CA THR A 713 -49.02 -8.78 33.64
C THR A 713 -47.77 -8.23 34.36
N ALA A 714 -47.49 -6.91 34.24
CA ALA A 714 -46.40 -6.25 34.95
C ALA A 714 -46.57 -6.21 36.49
N LEU A 715 -47.83 -6.18 37.00
CA LEU A 715 -48.17 -6.21 38.44
C LEU A 715 -48.25 -7.63 39.01
N ARG A 716 -48.37 -8.68 38.18
CA ARG A 716 -48.43 -10.09 38.61
C ARG A 716 -47.06 -10.77 38.76
N TYR A 717 -45.99 -10.15 38.24
CA TYR A 717 -44.61 -10.63 38.45
C TYR A 717 -44.08 -10.13 39.80
N GLU A 718 -44.53 -10.73 40.90
CA GLU A 718 -43.84 -10.74 42.21
C GLU A 718 -42.92 -11.94 42.34
#